data_7a9bcc1f19b44c40a9298a849159b6f8
#
_entry.id   7a9bcc1f19b44c40a9298a849159b6f8
#
_cell.length_a   1.000
_cell.length_b   1.000
_cell.length_c   1.000
_cell.angle_alpha   90.00
_cell.angle_beta   90.00
_cell.angle_gamma   90.00
#
_symmetry.space_group_name_H-M   'P 1'
#
loop_
_entity.id
_entity.type
_entity.pdbx_description
1 polymer ?
#
loop_
_entity_poly.entity_id
_entity_poly.type
_entity_poly.pdbx_seq_one_letter_code
_entity_poly.pdbx_strand_id
1 'polypeptide(L)'
;MAQEDDLRALGKIMDFLRAVSIILAIMNVYWYCYEAMHIWGVTIGVVDRILINFNRTGGLFHSILYTKLFSLLLLALSCLGTKGVKAEKMSWNRIWTVLVVGSCLFFLNWWILLLPISNLGNATLYIFTMTAGYICLLMGGLWMSRLLKHNLMEDVFNNENESFMQETKLMVNEYSVNLPTRFYYKKKWNKGWINVVNPFRASMVLGTPGSGKSYAIVNNYIKQQIEKGFAMYIYDYKFPDLSEIAYNHLLHHLDAYKVKPQFYVINFDDPRKSHRCNPINPAFMTDISDAYESAYTIMLNLNRSWIQKQGDFFVESPIILLAAIIWFLKIYEKGKYCTFPHAIEFLNRPYAQIFPILTFYDELANYLSPFMDAWEGGAQDQLQGQIASAKIPLSRMISPALYWVMTGDDFSLDINNPKEPKVLVVGNNPDRQNIYSAALGLYNSRIVKLINKKKQLKSSVIIDELPTIYFRGLDNLIATARSNKVAVCLGFQDFSQLTRDYGDKESKVIQNTVGNVFSGQVVGETAKTLSERFGKVLQQRQSMTINRNDKSTSISTQMDSLIPASKISNLTQGIFVGAVSDNFDERIDQKIFHAEIVVDSVKVSAEMKAYQPIPVIVEFKNEDGSDNLKETIEANYRKVKQEILTLVDSEIQRIKNTPALSHLIPDK
;
A
#
# COMPACT_ATOMS: atom_id res chain seq x y z
N MET A 1 -5.07 22.92 37.67
CA MET A 1 -5.21 23.39 39.03
C MET A 1 -6.05 22.45 39.90
N ALA A 2 -7.36 22.24 39.66
CA ALA A 2 -8.19 21.36 40.51
C ALA A 2 -7.62 19.92 40.65
N GLN A 3 -7.16 19.29 39.59
CA GLN A 3 -6.63 17.93 39.61
C GLN A 3 -5.25 17.79 40.30
N GLU A 4 -4.48 18.84 40.38
CA GLU A 4 -3.20 18.87 41.13
C GLU A 4 -3.42 19.04 42.62
N ASP A 5 -4.40 19.82 43.05
CA ASP A 5 -4.77 20.00 44.44
C ASP A 5 -5.38 18.73 45.02
N ASP A 6 -6.17 17.99 44.24
CA ASP A 6 -6.72 16.67 44.62
C ASP A 6 -5.61 15.63 44.82
N LEU A 7 -4.58 15.61 43.94
CA LEU A 7 -3.44 14.71 44.06
C LEU A 7 -2.55 15.04 45.27
N ARG A 8 -2.38 16.32 45.63
CA ARG A 8 -1.67 16.76 46.81
C ARG A 8 -2.44 16.41 48.08
N ALA A 9 -3.77 16.59 48.05
CA ALA A 9 -4.63 16.22 49.19
C ALA A 9 -4.58 14.69 49.42
N LEU A 10 -4.64 13.88 48.35
CA LEU A 10 -4.52 12.43 48.42
C LEU A 10 -3.16 12.01 49.01
N GLY A 11 -2.08 12.67 48.59
CA GLY A 11 -0.72 12.43 49.14
C GLY A 11 -0.66 12.66 50.67
N LYS A 12 -1.22 13.76 51.19
CA LYS A 12 -1.28 14.06 52.62
C LYS A 12 -2.10 13.01 53.38
N ILE A 13 -3.21 12.54 52.83
CA ILE A 13 -4.02 11.46 53.43
C ILE A 13 -3.21 10.17 53.54
N MET A 14 -2.44 9.80 52.50
CA MET A 14 -1.62 8.59 52.53
C MET A 14 -0.47 8.68 53.51
N ASP A 15 0.16 9.85 53.65
CA ASP A 15 1.21 10.07 54.66
C ASP A 15 0.63 10.04 56.08
N PHE A 16 -0.57 10.57 56.29
CA PHE A 16 -1.29 10.46 57.57
C PHE A 16 -1.62 8.99 57.89
N LEU A 17 -2.14 8.20 56.94
CA LEU A 17 -2.41 6.77 57.18
C LEU A 17 -1.15 5.98 57.51
N ARG A 18 -0.03 6.32 56.88
CA ARG A 18 1.29 5.74 57.21
C ARG A 18 1.74 6.08 58.61
N ALA A 19 1.59 7.35 59.01
CA ALA A 19 1.96 7.78 60.36
C ALA A 19 1.10 7.07 61.42
N VAL A 20 -0.21 6.94 61.21
CA VAL A 20 -1.10 6.19 62.09
C VAL A 20 -0.71 4.71 62.18
N SER A 21 -0.34 4.08 61.03
CA SER A 21 0.15 2.68 61.00
C SER A 21 1.42 2.50 61.85
N ILE A 22 2.37 3.43 61.74
CA ILE A 22 3.60 3.41 62.55
C ILE A 22 3.29 3.58 64.05
N ILE A 23 2.42 4.53 64.40
CA ILE A 23 1.98 4.74 65.77
C ILE A 23 1.36 3.48 66.35
N LEU A 24 0.49 2.79 65.61
CA LEU A 24 -0.10 1.52 66.06
C LEU A 24 0.96 0.41 66.27
N ALA A 25 1.97 0.35 65.41
CA ALA A 25 3.07 -0.58 65.55
C ALA A 25 3.89 -0.27 66.82
N ILE A 26 4.17 1.01 67.10
CA ILE A 26 4.83 1.43 68.31
C ILE A 26 3.99 1.12 69.61
N MET A 27 2.66 1.39 69.52
CA MET A 27 1.76 1.07 70.63
C MET A 27 1.68 -0.45 70.91
N ASN A 28 1.75 -1.29 69.87
CA ASN A 28 1.81 -2.75 70.00
C ASN A 28 3.08 -3.16 70.77
N VAL A 29 4.22 -2.63 70.36
CA VAL A 29 5.49 -2.87 71.08
C VAL A 29 5.39 -2.39 72.57
N TYR A 30 4.90 -1.20 72.82
CA TYR A 30 4.77 -0.65 74.16
C TYR A 30 3.89 -1.50 75.09
N TRP A 31 2.74 -1.99 74.53
CA TRP A 31 1.79 -2.81 75.27
C TRP A 31 2.35 -4.21 75.59
N TYR A 32 2.93 -4.92 74.64
CA TYR A 32 3.39 -6.29 74.86
C TYR A 32 4.78 -6.42 75.44
N CYS A 33 5.59 -5.36 75.40
CA CYS A 33 6.92 -5.27 76.03
C CYS A 33 6.93 -4.32 77.24
N TYR A 34 5.78 -4.13 77.93
CA TYR A 34 5.60 -3.15 78.99
C TYR A 34 6.62 -3.28 80.09
N GLU A 35 6.98 -4.48 80.61
CA GLU A 35 7.96 -4.73 81.60
C GLU A 35 9.36 -4.24 81.22
N ALA A 36 9.75 -4.45 79.96
CA ALA A 36 11.03 -3.95 79.48
C ALA A 36 11.04 -2.43 79.37
N MET A 37 9.89 -1.83 78.86
CA MET A 37 9.74 -0.36 78.83
C MET A 37 9.81 0.30 80.20
N HIS A 38 9.29 -0.40 81.21
CA HIS A 38 9.40 0.08 82.60
C HIS A 38 10.85 0.07 83.12
N ILE A 39 11.61 -0.99 82.80
CA ILE A 39 13.02 -1.10 83.15
C ILE A 39 13.86 -0.01 82.48
N TRP A 40 13.55 0.32 81.22
CA TRP A 40 14.19 1.38 80.42
C TRP A 40 13.80 2.81 80.86
N GLY A 41 12.79 2.94 81.78
CA GLY A 41 12.31 4.22 82.22
C GLY A 41 11.52 5.04 81.15
N VAL A 42 10.98 4.37 80.14
CA VAL A 42 10.26 5.01 79.00
C VAL A 42 8.74 4.99 79.21
N THR A 43 8.24 4.46 80.32
CA THR A 43 6.80 4.43 80.64
C THR A 43 6.26 5.84 81.01
N ILE A 44 5.13 6.22 80.40
CA ILE A 44 4.47 7.51 80.56
C ILE A 44 3.02 7.26 80.99
N GLY A 45 2.64 7.65 82.20
CA GLY A 45 1.33 7.36 82.79
C GLY A 45 0.13 7.91 82.04
N VAL A 46 0.32 8.93 81.18
CA VAL A 46 -0.75 9.40 80.24
C VAL A 46 -0.94 8.41 79.13
N VAL A 47 0.15 7.84 78.61
CA VAL A 47 0.10 6.82 77.53
C VAL A 47 -0.56 5.55 78.02
N ASP A 48 -0.26 5.13 79.23
CA ASP A 48 -0.85 3.93 79.88
C ASP A 48 -2.38 4.08 79.99
N ARG A 49 -2.87 5.22 80.47
CA ARG A 49 -4.31 5.48 80.58
C ARG A 49 -5.00 5.48 79.21
N ILE A 50 -4.37 6.05 78.18
CA ILE A 50 -4.91 6.07 76.81
C ILE A 50 -4.99 4.63 76.24
N LEU A 51 -3.94 3.84 76.42
CA LEU A 51 -3.90 2.47 75.92
C LEU A 51 -4.89 1.55 76.63
N ILE A 52 -5.05 1.69 77.94
CA ILE A 52 -6.06 0.96 78.76
C ILE A 52 -7.44 1.30 78.27
N ASN A 53 -7.75 2.59 78.07
CA ASN A 53 -9.05 3.01 77.52
C ASN A 53 -9.33 2.51 76.08
N PHE A 54 -8.35 2.58 75.19
CA PHE A 54 -8.46 2.02 73.83
C PHE A 54 -8.70 0.51 73.84
N ASN A 55 -8.04 -0.21 74.73
CA ASN A 55 -8.25 -1.65 74.85
C ASN A 55 -9.64 -1.96 75.48
N ARG A 56 -10.13 -1.18 76.44
CA ARG A 56 -11.44 -1.35 77.08
C ARG A 56 -12.60 -1.05 76.14
N THR A 57 -12.47 -0.05 75.25
CA THR A 57 -13.55 0.40 74.35
C THR A 57 -13.53 -0.33 73.03
N GLY A 58 -12.35 -0.62 72.45
CA GLY A 58 -12.21 -1.19 71.11
C GLY A 58 -11.57 -2.59 71.07
N GLY A 59 -11.09 -3.14 72.19
CA GLY A 59 -10.44 -4.45 72.23
C GLY A 59 -9.17 -4.61 71.34
N LEU A 60 -8.55 -3.47 70.96
CA LEU A 60 -7.49 -3.43 69.95
C LEU A 60 -6.22 -4.21 70.41
N PHE A 61 -5.97 -4.26 71.74
CA PHE A 61 -4.83 -4.97 72.30
C PHE A 61 -5.22 -6.31 72.94
N HIS A 62 -6.45 -6.78 72.73
CA HIS A 62 -6.90 -8.07 73.20
C HIS A 62 -6.12 -9.26 72.57
N SER A 63 -5.69 -9.09 71.36
CA SER A 63 -4.79 -10.02 70.66
C SER A 63 -3.68 -9.27 69.95
N ILE A 64 -2.46 -9.78 70.03
CA ILE A 64 -1.28 -9.26 69.35
C ILE A 64 -1.47 -9.15 67.85
N LEU A 65 -2.29 -10.06 67.25
CA LEU A 65 -2.59 -10.10 65.86
C LEU A 65 -3.54 -8.98 65.40
N TYR A 66 -4.50 -8.55 66.23
CA TYR A 66 -5.45 -7.50 65.82
C TYR A 66 -4.76 -6.16 65.57
N THR A 67 -3.89 -5.73 66.44
CA THR A 67 -3.12 -4.49 66.29
C THR A 67 -2.22 -4.55 65.06
N LYS A 68 -1.57 -5.69 64.82
CA LYS A 68 -0.69 -5.91 63.66
C LYS A 68 -1.48 -5.92 62.34
N LEU A 69 -2.61 -6.59 62.31
CA LEU A 69 -3.48 -6.61 61.13
C LEU A 69 -4.01 -5.23 60.77
N PHE A 70 -4.45 -4.46 61.79
CA PHE A 70 -4.93 -3.11 61.58
C PHE A 70 -3.82 -2.17 61.13
N SER A 71 -2.61 -2.26 61.71
CA SER A 71 -1.44 -1.55 61.24
C SER A 71 -1.07 -1.90 59.78
N LEU A 72 -1.10 -3.18 59.40
CA LEU A 72 -0.83 -3.64 58.05
C LEU A 72 -1.89 -3.13 57.02
N LEU A 73 -3.18 -3.11 57.43
CA LEU A 73 -4.24 -2.61 56.56
C LEU A 73 -4.03 -1.12 56.25
N LEU A 74 -3.70 -0.28 57.26
CA LEU A 74 -3.39 1.12 57.06
C LEU A 74 -2.11 1.30 56.20
N LEU A 75 -1.09 0.46 56.43
CA LEU A 75 0.12 0.45 55.61
C LEU A 75 -0.19 0.13 54.14
N ALA A 76 -0.99 -0.91 53.88
CA ALA A 76 -1.40 -1.30 52.54
C ALA A 76 -2.16 -0.19 51.81
N LEU A 77 -3.13 0.44 52.50
CA LEU A 77 -3.86 1.59 51.97
C LEU A 77 -2.90 2.76 51.66
N SER A 78 -1.91 3.03 52.52
CA SER A 78 -0.91 4.10 52.30
C SER A 78 -0.01 3.84 51.08
N CYS A 79 0.19 2.57 50.69
CA CYS A 79 0.98 2.21 49.50
C CYS A 79 0.25 2.45 48.17
N LEU A 80 -1.10 2.54 48.17
CA LEU A 80 -1.89 2.80 46.97
C LEU A 80 -1.67 4.21 46.40
N GLY A 81 -1.26 5.16 47.20
CA GLY A 81 -1.00 6.55 46.83
C GLY A 81 0.35 6.83 46.15
N THR A 82 1.22 5.84 46.00
CA THR A 82 2.55 6.05 45.42
C THR A 82 2.53 6.35 43.93
N LYS A 83 3.35 7.33 43.50
CA LYS A 83 3.52 7.64 42.06
C LYS A 83 4.29 6.52 41.39
N GLY A 84 3.84 6.11 40.18
CA GLY A 84 4.54 5.13 39.33
C GLY A 84 5.88 5.71 38.84
N VAL A 85 6.97 5.03 39.08
CA VAL A 85 8.31 5.38 38.57
C VAL A 85 8.86 4.16 37.84
N LYS A 86 9.40 4.37 36.64
CA LYS A 86 10.01 3.29 35.82
C LYS A 86 11.20 2.71 36.62
N ALA A 87 11.13 1.45 36.96
CA ALA A 87 12.19 0.73 37.64
C ALA A 87 12.66 -0.43 36.79
N GLU A 88 13.76 -0.27 36.07
CA GLU A 88 14.29 -1.18 35.05
C GLU A 88 14.67 -2.59 35.56
N LYS A 89 14.69 -2.84 36.86
CA LYS A 89 15.17 -4.12 37.44
C LYS A 89 14.23 -4.79 38.45
N MET A 90 12.96 -4.40 38.54
CA MET A 90 12.01 -5.03 39.48
C MET A 90 11.28 -6.22 38.85
N SER A 91 11.48 -7.43 39.42
CA SER A 91 10.76 -8.62 39.06
C SER A 91 9.71 -8.98 40.14
N TRP A 92 8.58 -9.55 39.75
CA TRP A 92 7.54 -10.05 40.64
C TRP A 92 8.09 -11.00 41.71
N ASN A 93 9.06 -11.84 41.38
CA ASN A 93 9.68 -12.78 42.31
C ASN A 93 10.36 -12.08 43.50
N ARG A 94 11.10 -10.98 43.25
CA ARG A 94 11.74 -10.21 44.29
C ARG A 94 10.73 -9.52 45.20
N ILE A 95 9.64 -8.98 44.64
CA ILE A 95 8.59 -8.33 45.44
C ILE A 95 7.93 -9.34 46.37
N TRP A 96 7.54 -10.50 45.85
CA TRP A 96 6.94 -11.57 46.66
C TRP A 96 7.89 -12.08 47.73
N THR A 97 9.17 -12.26 47.44
CA THR A 97 10.16 -12.67 48.43
C THR A 97 10.22 -11.69 49.59
N VAL A 98 10.31 -10.37 49.31
CA VAL A 98 10.37 -9.35 50.36
C VAL A 98 9.08 -9.27 51.18
N LEU A 99 7.91 -9.40 50.52
CA LEU A 99 6.61 -9.42 51.21
C LEU A 99 6.45 -10.64 52.10
N VAL A 100 6.84 -11.82 51.64
CA VAL A 100 6.78 -13.06 52.46
C VAL A 100 7.71 -12.99 53.63
N VAL A 101 8.98 -12.61 53.44
CA VAL A 101 9.95 -12.45 54.52
C VAL A 101 9.49 -11.39 55.53
N GLY A 102 8.99 -10.25 55.03
CA GLY A 102 8.44 -9.19 55.86
C GLY A 102 7.23 -9.66 56.68
N SER A 103 6.33 -10.43 56.07
CA SER A 103 5.15 -11.00 56.75
C SER A 103 5.58 -11.99 57.85
N CYS A 104 6.51 -12.88 57.55
CA CYS A 104 7.05 -13.81 58.55
C CYS A 104 7.68 -13.08 59.75
N LEU A 105 8.54 -12.11 59.50
CA LEU A 105 9.17 -11.33 60.55
C LEU A 105 8.17 -10.49 61.35
N PHE A 106 7.13 -9.96 60.75
CA PHE A 106 6.15 -9.11 61.39
C PHE A 106 5.09 -9.88 62.17
N PHE A 107 4.63 -11.02 61.68
CA PHE A 107 3.56 -11.78 62.33
C PHE A 107 4.06 -12.90 63.24
N LEU A 108 5.12 -13.60 62.87
CA LEU A 108 5.60 -14.75 63.66
C LEU A 108 6.49 -14.37 64.86
N ASN A 109 6.88 -13.10 64.97
CA ASN A 109 7.76 -12.67 66.06
C ASN A 109 7.15 -12.71 67.47
N TRP A 110 5.83 -13.00 67.60
CA TRP A 110 5.20 -13.19 68.90
C TRP A 110 5.81 -14.40 69.68
N TRP A 111 6.36 -15.39 68.98
CA TRP A 111 7.06 -16.51 69.56
C TRP A 111 8.31 -16.09 70.33
N ILE A 112 8.91 -14.94 70.03
CA ILE A 112 10.07 -14.42 70.65
C ILE A 112 9.74 -14.05 72.11
N LEU A 113 8.54 -13.58 72.43
CA LEU A 113 8.08 -13.24 73.75
C LEU A 113 7.93 -14.44 74.70
N LEU A 114 7.90 -15.67 74.14
CA LEU A 114 7.78 -16.93 74.87
C LEU A 114 9.14 -17.64 75.11
N LEU A 115 10.22 -17.07 74.56
CA LEU A 115 11.54 -17.67 74.71
C LEU A 115 12.03 -17.54 76.14
N PRO A 116 12.73 -18.58 76.67
CA PRO A 116 13.28 -18.55 78.02
C PRO A 116 14.57 -17.68 78.16
N ILE A 117 14.45 -16.41 77.73
CA ILE A 117 15.51 -15.41 77.75
C ILE A 117 15.05 -14.30 78.70
N SER A 118 15.94 -13.34 79.07
CA SER A 118 15.56 -12.22 79.92
C SER A 118 14.50 -11.35 79.25
N ASN A 119 13.57 -10.77 80.04
CA ASN A 119 12.50 -9.88 79.49
C ASN A 119 13.07 -8.74 78.65
N LEU A 120 14.28 -8.27 78.98
CA LEU A 120 15.00 -7.27 78.23
C LEU A 120 15.48 -7.80 76.87
N GLY A 121 16.01 -9.02 76.81
CA GLY A 121 16.45 -9.70 75.56
C GLY A 121 15.29 -10.00 74.62
N ASN A 122 14.17 -10.52 75.16
CA ASN A 122 12.96 -10.78 74.37
C ASN A 122 12.40 -9.49 73.80
N ALA A 123 12.32 -8.41 74.52
CA ALA A 123 11.83 -7.13 74.05
C ALA A 123 12.72 -6.51 72.96
N THR A 124 14.05 -6.53 73.13
CA THR A 124 14.96 -6.02 72.11
C THR A 124 14.86 -6.81 70.79
N LEU A 125 14.82 -8.14 70.88
CA LEU A 125 14.66 -9.02 69.67
C LEU A 125 13.30 -8.86 68.99
N TYR A 126 12.21 -8.70 69.80
CA TYR A 126 10.88 -8.43 69.30
C TYR A 126 10.81 -7.09 68.57
N ILE A 127 11.36 -6.01 69.13
CA ILE A 127 11.42 -4.69 68.48
C ILE A 127 12.19 -4.76 67.17
N PHE A 128 13.36 -5.41 67.19
CA PHE A 128 14.20 -5.52 65.99
C PHE A 128 13.49 -6.26 64.86
N THR A 129 12.91 -7.44 65.13
CA THR A 129 12.23 -8.26 64.14
C THR A 129 10.96 -7.61 63.65
N MET A 130 10.19 -6.93 64.51
CA MET A 130 8.99 -6.21 64.15
C MET A 130 9.32 -5.01 63.25
N THR A 131 10.35 -4.24 63.56
CA THR A 131 10.80 -3.10 62.77
C THR A 131 11.33 -3.53 61.40
N ALA A 132 12.16 -4.58 61.37
CA ALA A 132 12.66 -5.14 60.12
C ALA A 132 11.50 -5.68 59.23
N GLY A 133 10.54 -6.41 59.81
CA GLY A 133 9.35 -6.90 59.13
C GLY A 133 8.50 -5.77 58.57
N TYR A 134 8.26 -4.70 59.33
CA TYR A 134 7.51 -3.54 58.91
C TYR A 134 8.19 -2.79 57.74
N ILE A 135 9.51 -2.62 57.77
CA ILE A 135 10.26 -2.00 56.67
C ILE A 135 10.19 -2.85 55.41
N CYS A 136 10.34 -4.17 55.52
CA CYS A 136 10.18 -5.09 54.37
C CYS A 136 8.78 -5.01 53.75
N LEU A 137 7.72 -4.97 54.57
CA LEU A 137 6.35 -4.83 54.12
C LEU A 137 6.09 -3.48 53.43
N LEU A 138 6.62 -2.41 53.97
CA LEU A 138 6.56 -1.07 53.37
C LEU A 138 7.26 -1.06 52.00
N MET A 139 8.49 -1.57 51.94
CA MET A 139 9.26 -1.63 50.68
C MET A 139 8.55 -2.50 49.62
N GLY A 140 8.11 -3.69 49.99
CA GLY A 140 7.40 -4.59 49.12
C GLY A 140 6.08 -4.01 48.61
N GLY A 141 5.30 -3.36 49.49
CA GLY A 141 4.06 -2.66 49.12
C GLY A 141 4.27 -1.49 48.17
N LEU A 142 5.30 -0.67 48.40
CA LEU A 142 5.71 0.41 47.51
C LEU A 142 6.14 -0.10 46.12
N TRP A 143 6.93 -1.17 46.09
CA TRP A 143 7.40 -1.76 44.85
C TRP A 143 6.25 -2.40 44.07
N MET A 144 5.34 -3.11 44.71
CA MET A 144 4.15 -3.69 44.11
C MET A 144 3.26 -2.59 43.51
N SER A 145 2.96 -1.54 44.24
CA SER A 145 2.16 -0.41 43.77
C SER A 145 2.78 0.29 42.57
N ARG A 146 4.10 0.48 42.56
CA ARG A 146 4.86 1.06 41.43
C ARG A 146 4.78 0.18 40.19
N LEU A 147 4.97 -1.14 40.34
CA LEU A 147 4.93 -2.09 39.23
C LEU A 147 3.54 -2.20 38.63
N LEU A 148 2.48 -2.27 39.44
CA LEU A 148 1.09 -2.28 38.99
C LEU A 148 0.71 -1.02 38.19
N LYS A 149 1.10 0.16 38.72
CA LYS A 149 0.83 1.43 38.02
C LYS A 149 1.64 1.59 36.73
N HIS A 150 2.86 1.07 36.68
CA HIS A 150 3.66 1.06 35.44
C HIS A 150 3.00 0.21 34.34
N ASN A 151 2.52 -0.97 34.71
CA ASN A 151 1.84 -1.87 33.74
C ASN A 151 0.49 -1.32 33.26
N LEU A 152 -0.18 -0.48 34.05
CA LEU A 152 -1.42 0.21 33.65
C LEU A 152 -1.18 1.48 32.81
N MET A 153 0.03 2.01 32.77
CA MET A 153 0.41 3.22 32.04
C MET A 153 1.31 2.93 30.82
N GLU A 154 1.53 1.66 30.43
CA GLU A 154 2.22 1.33 29.19
C GLU A 154 1.43 1.90 28.02
N ASP A 155 2.04 2.86 27.29
CA ASP A 155 1.48 3.48 26.08
C ASP A 155 1.44 2.43 24.98
N VAL A 156 0.24 2.04 24.58
CA VAL A 156 -0.04 0.96 23.61
C VAL A 156 0.56 1.27 22.23
N PHE A 157 0.89 2.53 21.95
CA PHE A 157 1.29 2.99 20.62
C PHE A 157 2.79 3.22 20.42
N ASN A 158 3.61 3.18 21.48
CA ASN A 158 5.03 3.57 21.43
C ASN A 158 6.04 2.44 21.64
N ASN A 159 5.65 1.19 21.61
CA ASN A 159 6.60 0.08 21.60
C ASN A 159 7.19 -0.09 20.20
N GLU A 160 8.51 -0.06 20.08
CA GLU A 160 9.25 -0.06 18.80
C GLU A 160 8.82 -1.14 17.81
N ASN A 161 8.28 -2.27 18.26
CA ASN A 161 7.89 -3.41 17.44
C ASN A 161 6.39 -3.73 17.47
N GLU A 162 5.57 -2.93 18.14
CA GLU A 162 4.14 -3.16 18.21
C GLU A 162 3.36 -2.41 17.13
N SER A 163 2.29 -3.03 16.64
CA SER A 163 1.28 -2.46 15.79
C SER A 163 0.08 -2.00 16.63
N PHE A 164 -1.03 -1.75 16.01
CA PHE A 164 -2.32 -1.42 16.64
C PHE A 164 -3.34 -2.52 16.32
N MET A 165 -4.55 -2.45 16.91
CA MET A 165 -5.63 -3.40 16.61
C MET A 165 -6.07 -3.25 15.17
N GLN A 166 -6.16 -4.38 14.45
CA GLN A 166 -6.50 -4.46 13.05
C GLN A 166 -7.68 -5.39 12.82
N GLU A 167 -8.19 -5.42 11.59
CA GLU A 167 -9.33 -6.26 11.25
C GLU A 167 -8.97 -7.74 11.36
N THR A 168 -9.77 -8.46 12.14
CA THR A 168 -9.58 -9.90 12.37
C THR A 168 -10.63 -10.76 11.67
N LYS A 169 -11.73 -10.13 11.23
CA LYS A 169 -12.83 -10.81 10.57
C LYS A 169 -12.59 -10.92 9.07
N LEU A 170 -12.76 -12.12 8.52
CA LEU A 170 -12.75 -12.34 7.08
C LEU A 170 -14.09 -11.87 6.47
N MET A 171 -14.02 -11.00 5.46
CA MET A 171 -15.18 -10.47 4.75
C MET A 171 -15.10 -10.83 3.26
N VAL A 172 -15.82 -11.85 2.86
CA VAL A 172 -15.84 -12.35 1.48
C VAL A 172 -17.12 -11.94 0.78
N ASN A 173 -16.98 -11.37 -0.41
CA ASN A 173 -18.08 -11.12 -1.33
C ASN A 173 -17.70 -11.52 -2.77
N GLU A 174 -18.61 -11.29 -3.72
CA GLU A 174 -18.44 -11.61 -5.15
C GLU A 174 -17.20 -10.94 -5.79
N TYR A 175 -16.69 -9.86 -5.21
CA TYR A 175 -15.63 -9.05 -5.80
C TYR A 175 -14.36 -8.96 -4.95
N SER A 176 -14.47 -9.28 -3.65
CA SER A 176 -13.41 -9.03 -2.68
C SER A 176 -12.10 -9.73 -3.00
N VAL A 177 -11.00 -9.06 -2.62
CA VAL A 177 -9.66 -9.67 -2.52
C VAL A 177 -9.27 -9.68 -1.05
N ASN A 178 -9.00 -10.86 -0.50
CA ASN A 178 -8.78 -11.06 0.92
C ASN A 178 -7.36 -11.58 1.15
N LEU A 179 -6.57 -10.86 1.96
CA LEU A 179 -5.19 -11.21 2.26
C LEU A 179 -5.07 -11.61 3.74
N PRO A 180 -4.64 -12.83 4.05
CA PRO A 180 -4.40 -13.24 5.43
C PRO A 180 -3.18 -12.50 5.98
N THR A 181 -3.28 -12.04 7.22
CA THR A 181 -2.23 -11.27 7.86
C THR A 181 -1.92 -11.77 9.26
N ARG A 182 -0.74 -11.36 9.76
CA ARG A 182 -0.40 -11.43 11.17
C ARG A 182 0.19 -10.10 11.62
N PHE A 183 -0.15 -9.69 12.83
CA PHE A 183 0.33 -8.44 13.42
C PHE A 183 0.63 -8.62 14.90
N TYR A 184 1.67 -7.91 15.39
CA TYR A 184 2.10 -7.97 16.77
C TYR A 184 1.42 -6.86 17.56
N TYR A 185 0.56 -7.22 18.52
CA TYR A 185 -0.20 -6.29 19.33
C TYR A 185 -0.40 -6.83 20.74
N LYS A 186 -0.21 -5.99 21.78
CA LYS A 186 -0.26 -6.36 23.21
C LYS A 186 0.63 -7.56 23.53
N LYS A 187 1.87 -7.52 23.04
CA LYS A 187 2.89 -8.58 23.27
C LYS A 187 2.51 -9.96 22.71
N LYS A 188 1.58 -10.02 21.75
CA LYS A 188 1.13 -11.27 21.12
C LYS A 188 1.00 -11.11 19.63
N TRP A 189 1.27 -12.19 18.89
CA TRP A 189 0.95 -12.30 17.47
C TRP A 189 -0.54 -12.62 17.31
N ASN A 190 -1.21 -11.78 16.56
CA ASN A 190 -2.62 -11.93 16.23
C ASN A 190 -2.76 -12.22 14.74
N LYS A 191 -3.77 -13.03 14.38
CA LYS A 191 -4.16 -13.26 12.99
C LYS A 191 -5.17 -12.17 12.59
N GLY A 192 -5.07 -11.71 11.35
CA GLY A 192 -5.98 -10.72 10.81
C GLY A 192 -6.22 -10.91 9.32
N TRP A 193 -7.00 -10.01 8.76
CA TRP A 193 -7.33 -9.99 7.35
C TRP A 193 -7.27 -8.56 6.81
N ILE A 194 -6.71 -8.40 5.63
CA ILE A 194 -6.91 -7.20 4.84
C ILE A 194 -8.01 -7.53 3.83
N ASN A 195 -9.16 -6.90 3.98
CA ASN A 195 -10.34 -7.16 3.15
C ASN A 195 -10.54 -6.02 2.15
N VAL A 196 -10.18 -6.24 0.89
CA VAL A 196 -10.53 -5.32 -0.19
C VAL A 196 -11.94 -5.71 -0.68
N VAL A 197 -12.96 -5.30 0.05
CA VAL A 197 -14.37 -5.62 -0.29
C VAL A 197 -14.83 -4.91 -1.55
N ASN A 198 -14.19 -3.78 -1.90
CA ASN A 198 -14.51 -3.01 -3.09
C ASN A 198 -13.27 -2.71 -3.94
N PRO A 199 -12.82 -3.65 -4.79
CA PRO A 199 -11.67 -3.44 -5.66
C PRO A 199 -11.93 -2.39 -6.76
N PHE A 200 -13.20 -2.02 -7.01
CA PHE A 200 -13.59 -0.98 -7.97
C PHE A 200 -13.29 0.45 -7.52
N ARG A 201 -12.83 0.63 -6.28
CA ARG A 201 -12.27 1.90 -5.80
C ARG A 201 -10.79 2.07 -6.11
N ALA A 202 -10.28 1.26 -7.00
CA ALA A 202 -8.88 1.11 -7.35
C ALA A 202 -7.97 0.81 -6.15
N SER A 203 -6.86 0.18 -6.44
CA SER A 203 -5.83 -0.18 -5.47
C SER A 203 -4.47 0.28 -5.96
N MET A 204 -3.66 0.87 -5.09
CA MET A 204 -2.26 1.15 -5.38
C MET A 204 -1.36 0.37 -4.43
N VAL A 205 -0.30 -0.19 -5.00
CA VAL A 205 0.67 -1.06 -4.32
C VAL A 205 2.06 -0.45 -4.48
N LEU A 206 2.56 0.17 -3.41
CA LEU A 206 3.85 0.85 -3.38
C LEU A 206 4.92 0.01 -2.66
N GLY A 207 6.16 0.31 -2.96
CA GLY A 207 7.33 -0.23 -2.23
C GLY A 207 8.54 -0.37 -3.11
N THR A 208 9.71 -0.31 -2.51
CA THR A 208 10.99 -0.53 -3.17
C THR A 208 11.08 -1.92 -3.80
N PRO A 209 12.01 -2.14 -4.76
CA PRO A 209 12.29 -3.48 -5.27
C PRO A 209 12.58 -4.47 -4.13
N GLY A 210 12.00 -5.66 -4.21
CA GLY A 210 12.16 -6.66 -3.16
C GLY A 210 11.24 -6.52 -1.95
N SER A 211 10.38 -5.50 -1.85
CA SER A 211 9.40 -5.36 -0.75
C SER A 211 8.31 -6.45 -0.72
N GLY A 212 8.17 -7.23 -1.79
CA GLY A 212 7.19 -8.32 -1.89
C GLY A 212 5.85 -7.92 -2.51
N LYS A 213 5.75 -6.77 -3.18
CA LYS A 213 4.50 -6.26 -3.81
C LYS A 213 3.81 -7.29 -4.70
N SER A 214 4.50 -7.74 -5.75
CA SER A 214 3.93 -8.67 -6.73
C SER A 214 3.60 -10.01 -6.06
N TYR A 215 4.51 -10.53 -5.25
CA TYR A 215 4.36 -11.83 -4.58
C TYR A 215 3.22 -11.89 -3.57
N ALA A 216 3.11 -10.88 -2.71
CA ALA A 216 2.13 -10.87 -1.62
C ALA A 216 0.76 -10.29 -2.03
N ILE A 217 0.72 -9.34 -2.98
CA ILE A 217 -0.50 -8.59 -3.28
C ILE A 217 -0.95 -8.84 -4.71
N VAL A 218 -0.15 -8.48 -5.72
CA VAL A 218 -0.58 -8.53 -7.14
C VAL A 218 -0.97 -9.94 -7.56
N ASN A 219 -0.18 -10.96 -7.18
CA ASN A 219 -0.50 -12.35 -7.46
C ASN A 219 -1.85 -12.77 -6.85
N ASN A 220 -2.15 -12.31 -5.63
CA ASN A 220 -3.42 -12.59 -4.98
C ASN A 220 -4.61 -11.90 -5.69
N TYR A 221 -4.41 -10.68 -6.23
CA TYR A 221 -5.42 -10.03 -7.06
C TYR A 221 -5.70 -10.86 -8.31
N ILE A 222 -4.67 -11.28 -9.05
CA ILE A 222 -4.83 -12.13 -10.23
C ILE A 222 -5.59 -13.41 -9.89
N LYS A 223 -5.10 -14.18 -8.91
CA LYS A 223 -5.66 -15.46 -8.50
C LYS A 223 -7.13 -15.35 -8.10
N GLN A 224 -7.43 -14.53 -7.10
CA GLN A 224 -8.78 -14.42 -6.54
C GLN A 224 -9.78 -13.79 -7.51
N GLN A 225 -9.35 -12.90 -8.38
CA GLN A 225 -10.24 -12.32 -9.38
C GLN A 225 -10.54 -13.30 -10.53
N ILE A 226 -9.59 -14.13 -10.94
CA ILE A 226 -9.84 -15.24 -11.88
C ILE A 226 -10.80 -16.26 -11.26
N GLU A 227 -10.59 -16.67 -10.00
CA GLU A 227 -11.50 -17.54 -9.25
C GLU A 227 -12.94 -16.99 -9.18
N LYS A 228 -13.09 -15.69 -9.25
CA LYS A 228 -14.39 -14.98 -9.22
C LYS A 228 -14.93 -14.61 -10.61
N GLY A 229 -14.29 -15.07 -11.68
CA GLY A 229 -14.79 -14.89 -13.03
C GLY A 229 -14.65 -13.47 -13.60
N PHE A 230 -13.58 -12.75 -13.28
CA PHE A 230 -13.28 -11.45 -13.90
C PHE A 230 -12.65 -11.63 -15.28
N ALA A 231 -13.10 -10.86 -16.26
CA ALA A 231 -12.30 -10.58 -17.46
C ALA A 231 -11.10 -9.73 -17.05
N MET A 232 -9.92 -9.95 -17.65
CA MET A 232 -8.71 -9.36 -17.08
C MET A 232 -7.76 -8.81 -18.13
N TYR A 233 -7.20 -7.65 -17.85
CA TYR A 233 -6.04 -7.09 -18.52
C TYR A 233 -4.87 -7.03 -17.55
N ILE A 234 -3.72 -7.59 -17.94
CA ILE A 234 -2.51 -7.62 -17.14
C ILE A 234 -1.34 -7.05 -17.94
N TYR A 235 -0.75 -5.98 -17.44
CA TYR A 235 0.53 -5.50 -17.91
C TYR A 235 1.65 -6.12 -17.09
N ASP A 236 2.40 -7.02 -17.70
CA ASP A 236 3.48 -7.78 -17.10
C ASP A 236 4.83 -7.16 -17.50
N TYR A 237 5.42 -6.39 -16.57
CA TYR A 237 6.67 -5.67 -16.83
C TYR A 237 7.86 -6.62 -16.99
N LYS A 238 7.82 -7.77 -16.33
CA LYS A 238 8.85 -8.81 -16.37
C LYS A 238 8.29 -10.10 -16.95
N PHE A 239 7.76 -9.99 -18.15
CA PHE A 239 7.19 -11.15 -18.82
C PHE A 239 8.14 -12.36 -18.79
N PRO A 240 7.68 -13.60 -18.41
CA PRO A 240 6.27 -14.00 -18.28
C PRO A 240 5.77 -14.16 -16.82
N ASP A 241 6.35 -13.49 -15.82
CA ASP A 241 6.12 -13.75 -14.39
C ASP A 241 4.63 -13.75 -14.00
N LEU A 242 3.90 -12.67 -14.28
CA LEU A 242 2.45 -12.59 -13.98
C LEU A 242 1.61 -13.32 -15.01
N SER A 243 2.09 -13.44 -16.21
CA SER A 243 1.42 -14.07 -17.33
C SER A 243 1.22 -15.55 -17.12
N GLU A 244 2.23 -16.26 -16.62
CA GLU A 244 2.14 -17.69 -16.30
C GLU A 244 1.21 -17.96 -15.13
N ILE A 245 1.19 -17.07 -14.12
CA ILE A 245 0.24 -17.15 -13.01
C ILE A 245 -1.20 -17.04 -13.53
N ALA A 246 -1.47 -16.03 -14.36
CA ALA A 246 -2.80 -15.81 -14.92
C ALA A 246 -3.25 -16.99 -15.80
N TYR A 247 -2.37 -17.49 -16.67
CA TYR A 247 -2.65 -18.62 -17.55
C TYR A 247 -3.03 -19.88 -16.76
N ASN A 248 -2.19 -20.27 -15.81
CA ASN A 248 -2.40 -21.49 -15.03
C ASN A 248 -3.64 -21.40 -14.13
N HIS A 249 -3.85 -20.25 -13.48
CA HIS A 249 -5.06 -20.05 -12.69
C HIS A 249 -6.33 -20.06 -13.54
N LEU A 250 -6.29 -19.50 -14.75
CA LEU A 250 -7.41 -19.51 -15.67
C LEU A 250 -7.77 -20.96 -16.07
N LEU A 251 -6.78 -21.79 -16.41
CA LEU A 251 -7.01 -23.20 -16.75
C LEU A 251 -7.74 -23.99 -15.66
N HIS A 252 -7.47 -23.68 -14.39
CA HIS A 252 -8.08 -24.36 -13.25
C HIS A 252 -9.46 -23.80 -12.85
N HIS A 253 -9.83 -22.60 -13.33
CA HIS A 253 -11.05 -21.91 -12.88
C HIS A 253 -11.98 -21.51 -14.04
N LEU A 254 -11.91 -22.19 -15.17
CA LEU A 254 -12.80 -21.91 -16.32
C LEU A 254 -14.29 -22.06 -15.97
N ASP A 255 -14.62 -22.87 -14.98
CA ASP A 255 -16.01 -23.09 -14.54
C ASP A 255 -16.58 -21.90 -13.72
N ALA A 256 -15.74 -20.97 -13.28
CA ALA A 256 -16.18 -19.74 -12.65
C ALA A 256 -16.82 -18.73 -13.63
N TYR A 257 -16.72 -18.99 -14.93
CA TYR A 257 -17.21 -18.12 -15.99
C TYR A 257 -18.46 -18.69 -16.65
N LYS A 258 -19.45 -17.83 -16.88
CA LYS A 258 -20.66 -18.21 -17.65
C LYS A 258 -20.34 -18.51 -19.12
N VAL A 259 -19.46 -17.70 -19.70
CA VAL A 259 -18.86 -17.91 -21.01
C VAL A 259 -17.36 -18.03 -20.77
N LYS A 260 -16.76 -19.14 -21.19
CA LYS A 260 -15.34 -19.42 -20.96
C LYS A 260 -14.48 -18.38 -21.67
N PRO A 261 -13.62 -17.65 -20.96
CA PRO A 261 -12.76 -16.65 -21.57
C PRO A 261 -11.63 -17.31 -22.37
N GLN A 262 -11.21 -16.62 -23.42
CA GLN A 262 -10.00 -16.95 -24.15
C GLN A 262 -8.79 -16.24 -23.52
N PHE A 263 -7.64 -16.89 -23.54
CA PHE A 263 -6.37 -16.32 -23.06
C PHE A 263 -5.58 -15.77 -24.24
N TYR A 264 -5.24 -14.49 -24.17
CA TYR A 264 -4.47 -13.81 -25.20
C TYR A 264 -3.19 -13.21 -24.64
N VAL A 265 -2.13 -13.22 -25.44
CA VAL A 265 -0.83 -12.67 -25.10
C VAL A 265 -0.36 -11.73 -26.20
N ILE A 266 0.13 -10.55 -25.83
CA ILE A 266 0.89 -9.65 -26.68
C ILE A 266 2.32 -9.63 -26.19
N ASN A 267 3.25 -10.10 -27.02
CA ASN A 267 4.69 -10.11 -26.73
C ASN A 267 5.48 -9.79 -28.01
N PHE A 268 6.28 -8.75 -27.97
CA PHE A 268 7.09 -8.33 -29.11
C PHE A 268 8.47 -8.99 -29.17
N ASP A 269 8.94 -9.62 -28.10
CA ASP A 269 10.25 -10.28 -28.07
C ASP A 269 10.26 -11.63 -28.79
N ASP A 270 9.18 -12.41 -28.60
CA ASP A 270 9.01 -13.70 -29.24
C ASP A 270 7.63 -13.79 -29.94
N PRO A 271 7.58 -13.51 -31.24
CA PRO A 271 6.34 -13.61 -32.02
C PRO A 271 5.67 -14.99 -31.99
N ARG A 272 6.40 -16.07 -31.65
CA ARG A 272 5.81 -17.42 -31.48
C ARG A 272 4.85 -17.49 -30.29
N LYS A 273 5.13 -16.67 -29.27
CA LYS A 273 4.33 -16.58 -28.03
C LYS A 273 3.46 -15.35 -27.99
N SER A 274 3.11 -14.80 -29.15
CA SER A 274 2.27 -13.62 -29.26
C SER A 274 1.10 -13.86 -30.20
N HIS A 275 -0.09 -13.44 -29.78
CA HIS A 275 -1.19 -13.19 -30.70
C HIS A 275 -0.93 -11.88 -31.43
N ARG A 276 -1.63 -11.71 -32.52
CA ARG A 276 -1.58 -10.53 -33.36
C ARG A 276 -2.85 -9.70 -33.16
N CYS A 277 -2.69 -8.43 -32.90
CA CYS A 277 -3.84 -7.55 -32.69
C CYS A 277 -3.52 -6.14 -33.16
N ASN A 278 -4.41 -5.58 -33.95
CA ASN A 278 -4.34 -4.19 -34.39
C ASN A 278 -4.93 -3.26 -33.32
N PRO A 279 -4.10 -2.45 -32.61
CA PRO A 279 -4.60 -1.56 -31.55
C PRO A 279 -5.41 -0.37 -32.08
N ILE A 280 -5.27 -0.03 -33.37
CA ILE A 280 -6.04 1.03 -34.05
C ILE A 280 -7.06 0.45 -35.05
N ASN A 281 -7.67 -0.67 -34.68
CA ASN A 281 -8.68 -1.31 -35.52
C ASN A 281 -9.78 -0.30 -35.92
N PRO A 282 -10.05 -0.13 -37.24
CA PRO A 282 -10.99 0.86 -37.76
C PRO A 282 -12.42 0.69 -37.25
N ALA A 283 -12.82 -0.52 -36.84
CA ALA A 283 -14.16 -0.79 -36.31
C ALA A 283 -14.45 -0.07 -34.97
N PHE A 284 -13.40 0.25 -34.23
CA PHE A 284 -13.53 0.92 -32.94
C PHE A 284 -13.19 2.42 -32.98
N MET A 285 -12.92 2.98 -34.14
CA MET A 285 -12.73 4.41 -34.35
C MET A 285 -13.98 5.02 -34.99
N THR A 286 -14.66 5.88 -34.24
CA THR A 286 -15.92 6.50 -34.67
C THR A 286 -15.75 7.94 -35.11
N ASP A 287 -14.72 8.61 -34.60
CA ASP A 287 -14.45 10.03 -34.84
C ASP A 287 -12.93 10.27 -34.96
N ILE A 288 -12.53 11.37 -35.62
CA ILE A 288 -11.12 11.72 -35.81
C ILE A 288 -10.40 11.93 -34.47
N SER A 289 -11.13 12.28 -33.40
CA SER A 289 -10.61 12.37 -32.05
C SER A 289 -10.04 11.03 -31.55
N ASP A 290 -10.54 9.89 -32.02
CA ASP A 290 -9.99 8.57 -31.69
C ASP A 290 -8.61 8.35 -32.33
N ALA A 291 -8.39 8.88 -33.54
CA ALA A 291 -7.09 8.89 -34.20
C ALA A 291 -6.12 9.83 -33.50
N TYR A 292 -6.60 11.04 -33.11
CA TYR A 292 -5.80 12.00 -32.35
C TYR A 292 -5.32 11.40 -31.01
N GLU A 293 -6.19 10.75 -30.24
CA GLU A 293 -5.79 10.12 -28.98
C GLU A 293 -4.77 9.00 -29.18
N SER A 294 -4.92 8.23 -30.26
CA SER A 294 -3.96 7.18 -30.60
C SER A 294 -2.58 7.78 -30.91
N ALA A 295 -2.54 8.81 -31.75
CA ALA A 295 -1.33 9.55 -32.07
C ALA A 295 -0.70 10.20 -30.83
N TYR A 296 -1.51 10.84 -30.00
CA TYR A 296 -1.09 11.49 -28.76
C TYR A 296 -0.44 10.46 -27.81
N THR A 297 -1.09 9.35 -27.57
CA THR A 297 -0.59 8.30 -26.68
C THR A 297 0.76 7.76 -27.12
N ILE A 298 0.93 7.49 -28.41
CA ILE A 298 2.20 6.98 -28.95
C ILE A 298 3.31 8.01 -28.79
N MET A 299 3.06 9.24 -29.22
CA MET A 299 4.07 10.30 -29.23
C MET A 299 4.56 10.64 -27.83
N LEU A 300 3.66 10.65 -26.83
CA LEU A 300 4.05 10.91 -25.45
C LEU A 300 4.79 9.72 -24.81
N ASN A 301 4.46 8.48 -25.15
CA ASN A 301 5.23 7.33 -24.71
C ASN A 301 6.64 7.28 -25.29
N LEU A 302 6.81 7.73 -26.55
CA LEU A 302 8.12 7.85 -27.19
C LEU A 302 8.96 9.00 -26.64
N ASN A 303 8.30 10.09 -26.25
CA ASN A 303 8.94 11.32 -25.73
C ASN A 303 8.25 11.79 -24.44
N ARG A 304 8.56 11.17 -23.32
CA ARG A 304 7.91 11.47 -22.03
C ARG A 304 8.09 12.92 -21.54
N SER A 305 9.15 13.60 -21.96
CA SER A 305 9.32 15.03 -21.68
C SER A 305 8.20 15.90 -22.26
N TRP A 306 7.48 15.40 -23.26
CA TRP A 306 6.36 16.11 -23.88
C TRP A 306 5.10 16.12 -22.99
N ILE A 307 4.98 15.21 -22.03
CA ILE A 307 3.88 15.22 -21.04
C ILE A 307 3.81 16.55 -20.27
N GLN A 308 4.98 17.18 -20.02
CA GLN A 308 5.05 18.47 -19.34
C GLN A 308 4.95 19.67 -20.29
N LYS A 309 4.98 19.45 -21.62
CA LYS A 309 4.97 20.47 -22.66
C LYS A 309 3.70 20.44 -23.52
N GLN A 310 2.59 20.00 -22.96
CA GLN A 310 1.31 19.97 -23.64
C GLN A 310 0.91 21.39 -24.08
N GLY A 311 0.45 21.52 -25.32
CA GLY A 311 0.14 22.82 -25.94
C GLY A 311 1.32 23.52 -26.61
N ASP A 312 2.53 22.96 -26.54
CA ASP A 312 3.67 23.44 -27.31
C ASP A 312 3.50 23.04 -28.79
N PHE A 313 3.78 23.98 -29.68
CA PHE A 313 3.62 23.79 -31.12
C PHE A 313 4.39 22.58 -31.67
N PHE A 314 5.63 22.36 -31.21
CA PHE A 314 6.48 21.24 -31.64
C PHE A 314 6.05 19.89 -31.06
N VAL A 315 5.19 19.90 -30.04
CA VAL A 315 4.55 18.69 -29.49
C VAL A 315 3.25 18.40 -30.23
N GLU A 316 2.40 19.40 -30.43
CA GLU A 316 1.07 19.22 -31.05
C GLU A 316 1.16 18.92 -32.55
N SER A 317 2.07 19.56 -33.29
CA SER A 317 2.19 19.37 -34.73
C SER A 317 2.44 17.90 -35.13
N PRO A 318 3.43 17.18 -34.57
CA PRO A 318 3.63 15.76 -34.86
C PRO A 318 2.43 14.89 -34.55
N ILE A 319 1.70 15.21 -33.48
CA ILE A 319 0.51 14.47 -33.05
C ILE A 319 -0.63 14.67 -34.08
N ILE A 320 -0.86 15.90 -34.51
CA ILE A 320 -1.88 16.25 -35.49
C ILE A 320 -1.58 15.55 -36.83
N LEU A 321 -0.34 15.59 -37.30
CA LEU A 321 0.05 14.95 -38.55
C LEU A 321 -0.17 13.43 -38.50
N LEU A 322 0.27 12.79 -37.39
CA LEU A 322 0.05 11.33 -37.21
C LEU A 322 -1.45 10.98 -37.09
N ALA A 323 -2.23 11.85 -36.41
CA ALA A 323 -3.67 11.66 -36.30
C ALA A 323 -4.36 11.75 -37.67
N ALA A 324 -3.97 12.73 -38.50
CA ALA A 324 -4.48 12.85 -39.87
C ALA A 324 -4.15 11.62 -40.71
N ILE A 325 -2.94 11.09 -40.59
CA ILE A 325 -2.55 9.86 -41.31
C ILE A 325 -3.37 8.66 -40.83
N ILE A 326 -3.53 8.45 -39.53
CA ILE A 326 -4.32 7.36 -38.98
C ILE A 326 -5.76 7.45 -39.46
N TRP A 327 -6.36 8.67 -39.44
CA TRP A 327 -7.72 8.89 -39.91
C TRP A 327 -7.85 8.69 -41.42
N PHE A 328 -6.89 9.13 -42.22
CA PHE A 328 -6.84 8.83 -43.65
C PHE A 328 -6.90 7.32 -43.91
N LEU A 329 -6.03 6.55 -43.23
CA LEU A 329 -6.01 5.10 -43.39
C LEU A 329 -7.31 4.44 -42.91
N LYS A 330 -8.02 5.05 -41.94
CA LYS A 330 -9.35 4.60 -41.49
C LYS A 330 -10.42 4.77 -42.53
N ILE A 331 -10.43 5.88 -43.29
CA ILE A 331 -11.43 6.15 -44.29
C ILE A 331 -11.09 5.49 -45.64
N TYR A 332 -9.80 5.32 -45.94
CA TYR A 332 -9.33 4.72 -47.18
C TYR A 332 -9.74 3.25 -47.28
N GLU A 333 -10.44 2.87 -48.40
CA GLU A 333 -10.91 1.51 -48.62
C GLU A 333 -11.52 0.81 -47.39
N LYS A 334 -12.32 1.53 -46.58
CA LYS A 334 -12.96 1.05 -45.35
C LYS A 334 -11.97 0.58 -44.28
N GLY A 335 -10.80 1.16 -44.27
CA GLY A 335 -9.78 0.89 -43.25
C GLY A 335 -8.87 -0.31 -43.51
N LYS A 336 -8.80 -0.77 -44.77
CA LYS A 336 -7.99 -1.93 -45.18
C LYS A 336 -6.54 -1.88 -44.70
N TYR A 337 -5.94 -0.69 -44.70
CA TYR A 337 -4.57 -0.46 -44.28
C TYR A 337 -4.48 0.30 -42.94
N CYS A 338 -5.56 0.36 -42.18
CA CYS A 338 -5.59 1.08 -40.92
C CYS A 338 -4.92 0.29 -39.81
N THR A 339 -3.61 0.17 -39.89
CA THR A 339 -2.76 -0.36 -38.80
C THR A 339 -1.62 0.59 -38.51
N PHE A 340 -1.07 0.51 -37.31
CA PHE A 340 0.01 1.43 -36.92
C PHE A 340 1.30 1.28 -37.78
N PRO A 341 1.75 0.07 -38.17
CA PRO A 341 2.83 -0.09 -39.13
C PRO A 341 2.60 0.61 -40.47
N HIS A 342 1.38 0.55 -41.02
CA HIS A 342 1.07 1.28 -42.25
C HIS A 342 1.11 2.78 -42.06
N ALA A 343 0.69 3.31 -40.89
CA ALA A 343 0.77 4.73 -40.60
C ALA A 343 2.24 5.21 -40.53
N ILE A 344 3.15 4.42 -39.96
CA ILE A 344 4.59 4.73 -39.94
C ILE A 344 5.14 4.74 -41.37
N GLU A 345 4.85 3.72 -42.18
CA GLU A 345 5.36 3.63 -43.54
C GLU A 345 4.81 4.74 -44.43
N PHE A 346 3.54 5.16 -44.22
CA PHE A 346 2.96 6.32 -44.94
C PHE A 346 3.67 7.62 -44.52
N LEU A 347 3.84 7.86 -43.25
CA LEU A 347 4.57 9.05 -42.74
C LEU A 347 6.02 9.13 -43.28
N ASN A 348 6.65 7.98 -43.54
CA ASN A 348 8.03 7.94 -44.05
C ASN A 348 8.12 8.33 -45.54
N ARG A 349 7.01 8.44 -46.24
CA ARG A 349 7.00 8.93 -47.64
C ARG A 349 7.44 10.41 -47.69
N PRO A 350 7.89 10.90 -48.87
CA PRO A 350 8.13 12.32 -49.11
C PRO A 350 6.85 13.15 -48.84
N TYR A 351 6.98 14.29 -48.16
CA TYR A 351 5.84 15.16 -47.86
C TYR A 351 5.13 15.65 -49.10
N ALA A 352 5.86 15.85 -50.25
CA ALA A 352 5.31 16.18 -51.53
C ALA A 352 4.32 15.08 -52.08
N GLN A 353 4.38 13.87 -51.54
CA GLN A 353 3.42 12.80 -51.85
C GLN A 353 2.30 12.73 -50.80
N ILE A 354 2.65 12.97 -49.51
CA ILE A 354 1.72 12.84 -48.39
C ILE A 354 0.63 13.93 -48.44
N PHE A 355 1.03 15.20 -48.57
CA PHE A 355 0.11 16.33 -48.43
C PHE A 355 -0.96 16.35 -49.55
N PRO A 356 -0.65 16.17 -50.85
CA PRO A 356 -1.69 16.09 -51.86
C PRO A 356 -2.73 15.02 -51.60
N ILE A 357 -2.32 13.86 -51.07
CA ILE A 357 -3.23 12.77 -50.74
C ILE A 357 -4.12 13.15 -49.54
N LEU A 358 -3.55 13.67 -48.48
CA LEU A 358 -4.29 13.98 -47.25
C LEU A 358 -5.26 15.18 -47.46
N THR A 359 -4.83 16.24 -48.19
CA THR A 359 -5.64 17.44 -48.45
C THR A 359 -6.81 17.16 -49.44
N PHE A 360 -6.75 16.08 -50.18
CA PHE A 360 -7.86 15.63 -51.01
C PHE A 360 -9.12 15.32 -50.17
N TYR A 361 -8.98 14.96 -48.89
CA TYR A 361 -10.09 14.65 -48.01
C TYR A 361 -10.44 15.89 -47.16
N ASP A 362 -11.60 16.50 -47.40
CA ASP A 362 -12.07 17.72 -46.77
C ASP A 362 -12.01 17.64 -45.24
N GLU A 363 -12.29 16.48 -44.66
CA GLU A 363 -12.22 16.23 -43.21
C GLU A 363 -10.80 16.47 -42.64
N LEU A 364 -9.76 16.26 -43.46
CA LEU A 364 -8.35 16.36 -43.04
C LEU A 364 -7.75 17.72 -43.39
N ALA A 365 -8.31 18.45 -44.37
CA ALA A 365 -7.77 19.71 -44.84
C ALA A 365 -7.59 20.72 -43.68
N ASN A 366 -8.57 20.83 -42.80
CA ASN A 366 -8.49 21.71 -41.62
C ASN A 366 -7.40 21.32 -40.63
N TYR A 367 -7.13 20.03 -40.45
CA TYR A 367 -6.06 19.53 -39.58
C TYR A 367 -4.68 19.79 -40.15
N LEU A 368 -4.57 19.91 -41.45
CA LEU A 368 -3.31 20.08 -42.17
C LEU A 368 -3.00 21.56 -42.47
N SER A 369 -3.94 22.46 -42.23
CA SER A 369 -3.76 23.89 -42.55
C SER A 369 -2.42 24.46 -42.06
N PRO A 370 -1.95 24.24 -40.79
CA PRO A 370 -0.68 24.77 -40.34
C PRO A 370 0.54 24.25 -41.12
N PHE A 371 0.43 23.03 -41.69
CA PHE A 371 1.50 22.44 -42.53
C PHE A 371 1.43 22.96 -43.94
N MET A 372 0.23 23.14 -44.45
CA MET A 372 0.00 23.70 -45.80
C MET A 372 0.43 25.15 -45.90
N ASP A 373 0.09 25.96 -44.91
CA ASP A 373 0.55 27.35 -44.82
C ASP A 373 2.08 27.45 -44.83
N ALA A 374 2.78 26.54 -44.11
CA ALA A 374 4.24 26.49 -44.12
C ALA A 374 4.80 26.01 -45.46
N TRP A 375 4.12 25.07 -46.14
CA TRP A 375 4.53 24.52 -47.44
C TRP A 375 4.35 25.58 -48.55
N GLU A 376 3.18 26.18 -48.67
CA GLU A 376 2.84 27.17 -49.66
C GLU A 376 3.54 28.50 -49.42
N GLY A 377 3.72 28.89 -48.15
CA GLY A 377 4.42 30.08 -47.75
C GLY A 377 5.94 30.03 -47.87
N GLY A 378 6.52 28.91 -48.31
CA GLY A 378 7.96 28.73 -48.52
C GLY A 378 8.77 28.53 -47.21
N ALA A 379 8.12 28.31 -46.07
CA ALA A 379 8.78 28.04 -44.80
C ALA A 379 9.21 26.55 -44.66
N GLN A 380 9.98 26.07 -45.62
CA GLN A 380 10.35 24.65 -45.72
C GLN A 380 11.15 24.14 -44.54
N ASP A 381 12.01 24.97 -43.92
CA ASP A 381 12.79 24.56 -42.74
C ASP A 381 11.89 24.30 -41.53
N GLN A 382 10.85 25.13 -41.34
CA GLN A 382 9.86 24.90 -40.29
C GLN A 382 9.05 23.64 -40.53
N LEU A 383 8.61 23.40 -41.77
CA LEU A 383 7.87 22.22 -42.17
C LEU A 383 8.73 20.94 -41.96
N GLN A 384 10.00 20.97 -42.37
CA GLN A 384 10.92 19.87 -42.15
C GLN A 384 11.13 19.58 -40.66
N GLY A 385 11.25 20.63 -39.84
CA GLY A 385 11.34 20.50 -38.37
C GLY A 385 10.13 19.80 -37.76
N GLN A 386 8.92 20.17 -38.18
CA GLN A 386 7.66 19.55 -37.71
C GLN A 386 7.59 18.06 -38.11
N ILE A 387 7.88 17.75 -39.38
CA ILE A 387 7.85 16.37 -39.88
C ILE A 387 8.95 15.53 -39.22
N ALA A 388 10.15 16.06 -39.04
CA ALA A 388 11.25 15.38 -38.36
C ALA A 388 10.91 15.06 -36.91
N SER A 389 10.21 15.97 -36.22
CA SER A 389 9.71 15.75 -34.85
C SER A 389 8.76 14.57 -34.74
N ALA A 390 8.00 14.24 -35.82
CA ALA A 390 7.19 13.03 -35.90
C ALA A 390 8.01 11.81 -36.29
N LYS A 391 8.84 11.90 -37.35
CA LYS A 391 9.55 10.78 -37.94
C LYS A 391 10.63 10.18 -37.02
N ILE A 392 11.41 11.03 -36.33
CA ILE A 392 12.54 10.56 -35.49
C ILE A 392 12.06 9.65 -34.34
N PRO A 393 11.07 10.01 -33.52
CA PRO A 393 10.60 9.11 -32.50
C PRO A 393 9.99 7.82 -33.05
N LEU A 394 9.20 7.91 -34.11
CA LEU A 394 8.49 6.79 -34.70
C LEU A 394 9.43 5.82 -35.42
N SER A 395 10.57 6.27 -35.93
CA SER A 395 11.58 5.40 -36.53
C SER A 395 12.09 4.31 -35.59
N ARG A 396 12.06 4.58 -34.28
CA ARG A 396 12.44 3.59 -33.25
C ARG A 396 11.49 2.38 -33.21
N MET A 397 10.26 2.53 -33.71
CA MET A 397 9.26 1.48 -33.75
C MET A 397 9.28 0.65 -35.04
N ILE A 398 10.18 0.94 -35.97
CA ILE A 398 10.36 0.17 -37.20
C ILE A 398 11.07 -1.15 -36.85
N SER A 399 10.27 -2.19 -36.66
CA SER A 399 10.75 -3.54 -36.32
C SER A 399 9.86 -4.59 -36.98
N PRO A 400 10.44 -5.61 -37.65
CA PRO A 400 9.65 -6.70 -38.24
C PRO A 400 8.73 -7.41 -37.23
N ALA A 401 9.20 -7.62 -35.98
CA ALA A 401 8.41 -8.26 -34.92
C ALA A 401 7.21 -7.39 -34.47
N LEU A 402 7.42 -6.07 -34.27
CA LEU A 402 6.34 -5.14 -33.99
C LEU A 402 5.31 -5.12 -35.13
N TYR A 403 5.78 -5.05 -36.39
CA TYR A 403 4.90 -5.05 -37.57
C TYR A 403 4.06 -6.33 -37.64
N TRP A 404 4.68 -7.47 -37.36
CA TRP A 404 3.97 -8.74 -37.34
C TRP A 404 2.81 -8.74 -36.37
N VAL A 405 3.08 -8.37 -35.10
CA VAL A 405 2.07 -8.38 -34.04
C VAL A 405 0.97 -7.36 -34.28
N MET A 406 1.32 -6.13 -34.72
CA MET A 406 0.39 -5.01 -34.81
C MET A 406 -0.42 -4.96 -36.13
N THR A 407 -0.14 -5.83 -37.07
CA THR A 407 -0.90 -5.91 -38.35
C THR A 407 -1.92 -7.05 -38.41
N GLY A 408 -1.98 -7.89 -37.38
CA GLY A 408 -2.97 -8.98 -37.32
C GLY A 408 -4.26 -8.58 -36.61
N ASP A 409 -5.22 -9.46 -36.61
CA ASP A 409 -6.55 -9.25 -36.05
C ASP A 409 -7.10 -10.57 -35.45
N ASP A 410 -6.28 -11.25 -34.64
CA ASP A 410 -6.63 -12.53 -34.00
C ASP A 410 -7.73 -12.34 -32.94
N PHE A 411 -7.83 -11.16 -32.35
CA PHE A 411 -8.83 -10.83 -31.32
C PHE A 411 -9.07 -9.31 -31.22
N SER A 412 -10.17 -8.96 -30.57
CA SER A 412 -10.54 -7.57 -30.29
C SER A 412 -10.23 -7.16 -28.84
N LEU A 413 -9.94 -5.87 -28.61
CA LEU A 413 -9.53 -5.33 -27.30
C LEU A 413 -10.69 -5.07 -26.32
N ASP A 414 -11.92 -5.41 -26.66
CA ASP A 414 -13.10 -5.34 -25.78
C ASP A 414 -13.15 -6.55 -24.82
N ILE A 415 -12.17 -6.65 -23.93
CA ILE A 415 -11.90 -7.86 -23.14
C ILE A 415 -13.05 -8.30 -22.22
N ASN A 416 -13.90 -7.36 -21.79
CA ASN A 416 -15.04 -7.65 -20.92
C ASN A 416 -16.38 -7.80 -21.65
N ASN A 417 -16.32 -8.08 -22.95
CA ASN A 417 -17.50 -8.37 -23.75
C ASN A 417 -18.21 -9.63 -23.22
N PRO A 418 -19.53 -9.56 -22.88
CA PRO A 418 -20.26 -10.70 -22.35
C PRO A 418 -20.33 -11.92 -23.25
N LYS A 419 -20.23 -11.71 -24.57
CA LYS A 419 -20.27 -12.80 -25.57
C LYS A 419 -18.93 -13.48 -25.73
N GLU A 420 -17.84 -12.75 -25.49
CA GLU A 420 -16.48 -13.18 -25.76
C GLU A 420 -15.50 -12.59 -24.74
N PRO A 421 -15.61 -13.03 -23.46
CA PRO A 421 -14.71 -12.55 -22.44
C PRO A 421 -13.27 -12.99 -22.70
N LYS A 422 -12.32 -12.17 -22.26
CA LYS A 422 -10.89 -12.41 -22.50
C LYS A 422 -10.07 -12.17 -21.25
N VAL A 423 -9.00 -12.94 -21.11
CA VAL A 423 -7.88 -12.63 -20.22
C VAL A 423 -6.70 -12.28 -21.12
N LEU A 424 -6.37 -11.00 -21.18
CA LEU A 424 -5.31 -10.46 -22.01
C LEU A 424 -4.10 -10.11 -21.17
N VAL A 425 -2.97 -10.68 -21.53
CA VAL A 425 -1.68 -10.35 -20.95
C VAL A 425 -0.83 -9.61 -21.98
N VAL A 426 -0.19 -8.54 -21.53
CA VAL A 426 0.67 -7.72 -22.35
C VAL A 426 2.05 -7.67 -21.71
N GLY A 427 3.01 -8.35 -22.35
CA GLY A 427 4.38 -8.46 -21.85
C GLY A 427 5.26 -7.29 -22.29
N ASN A 428 6.05 -6.76 -21.36
CA ASN A 428 7.13 -5.83 -21.65
C ASN A 428 8.48 -6.50 -21.40
N ASN A 429 9.54 -5.86 -21.87
CA ASN A 429 10.93 -6.23 -21.62
C ASN A 429 11.67 -5.02 -21.08
N PRO A 430 12.25 -5.09 -19.87
CA PRO A 430 13.02 -4.00 -19.29
C PRO A 430 14.14 -3.47 -20.18
N ASP A 431 14.79 -4.33 -20.95
CA ASP A 431 15.92 -3.95 -21.83
C ASP A 431 15.46 -3.14 -23.06
N ARG A 432 14.19 -3.29 -23.47
CA ARG A 432 13.58 -2.63 -24.65
C ARG A 432 12.41 -1.72 -24.28
N GLN A 433 12.30 -1.37 -23.01
CA GLN A 433 11.19 -0.62 -22.45
C GLN A 433 10.82 0.63 -23.25
N ASN A 434 11.80 1.43 -23.69
CA ASN A 434 11.54 2.70 -24.37
C ASN A 434 10.80 2.54 -25.72
N ILE A 435 10.96 1.41 -26.37
CA ILE A 435 10.31 1.10 -27.65
C ILE A 435 8.97 0.43 -27.39
N TYR A 436 8.97 -0.62 -26.59
CA TYR A 436 7.77 -1.42 -26.37
C TYR A 436 6.70 -0.65 -25.58
N SER A 437 7.09 0.20 -24.63
CA SER A 437 6.11 1.02 -23.89
C SER A 437 5.27 1.92 -24.79
N ALA A 438 5.80 2.38 -25.92
CA ALA A 438 5.01 3.18 -26.86
C ALA A 438 3.94 2.35 -27.59
N ALA A 439 4.32 1.16 -28.08
CA ALA A 439 3.38 0.24 -28.70
C ALA A 439 2.33 -0.23 -27.69
N LEU A 440 2.77 -0.65 -26.49
CA LEU A 440 1.90 -1.14 -25.43
C LEU A 440 0.98 -0.03 -24.87
N GLY A 441 1.46 1.22 -24.85
CA GLY A 441 0.64 2.38 -24.48
C GLY A 441 -0.57 2.55 -25.37
N LEU A 442 -0.44 2.23 -26.66
CA LEU A 442 -1.55 2.28 -27.60
C LEU A 442 -2.62 1.22 -27.29
N TYR A 443 -2.20 -0.02 -26.97
CA TYR A 443 -3.14 -1.06 -26.51
C TYR A 443 -3.86 -0.61 -25.23
N ASN A 444 -3.12 -0.08 -24.28
CA ASN A 444 -3.65 0.37 -23.00
C ASN A 444 -4.70 1.47 -23.15
N SER A 445 -4.39 2.50 -23.92
CA SER A 445 -5.31 3.61 -24.20
C SER A 445 -6.62 3.12 -24.82
N ARG A 446 -6.53 2.14 -25.70
CA ARG A 446 -7.69 1.55 -26.36
C ARG A 446 -8.52 0.70 -25.40
N ILE A 447 -7.86 -0.14 -24.62
CA ILE A 447 -8.50 -1.00 -23.62
C ILE A 447 -9.28 -0.16 -22.62
N VAL A 448 -8.70 0.92 -22.08
CA VAL A 448 -9.39 1.81 -21.12
C VAL A 448 -10.73 2.29 -21.64
N LYS A 449 -10.79 2.70 -22.90
CA LYS A 449 -12.05 3.15 -23.52
C LYS A 449 -13.06 2.02 -23.72
N LEU A 450 -12.60 0.84 -24.09
CA LEU A 450 -13.47 -0.28 -24.42
C LEU A 450 -14.04 -0.96 -23.18
N ILE A 451 -13.25 -1.09 -22.09
CA ILE A 451 -13.70 -1.78 -20.87
C ILE A 451 -14.59 -0.92 -19.98
N ASN A 452 -14.45 0.41 -20.05
CA ASN A 452 -15.18 1.33 -19.17
C ASN A 452 -16.55 1.69 -19.73
N LYS A 453 -17.30 0.67 -20.12
CA LYS A 453 -18.66 0.81 -20.70
C LYS A 453 -19.70 0.12 -19.83
N LYS A 454 -20.94 0.62 -19.89
CA LYS A 454 -22.07 -0.01 -19.19
C LYS A 454 -22.42 -1.36 -19.81
N LYS A 455 -23.01 -2.25 -18.99
CA LYS A 455 -23.51 -3.58 -19.40
C LYS A 455 -22.40 -4.54 -19.87
N GLN A 456 -21.16 -4.31 -19.49
CA GLN A 456 -20.05 -5.24 -19.70
C GLN A 456 -19.87 -6.16 -18.48
N LEU A 457 -19.06 -7.21 -18.63
CA LEU A 457 -18.68 -8.08 -17.52
C LEU A 457 -17.80 -7.33 -16.53
N LYS A 458 -17.80 -7.77 -15.26
CA LYS A 458 -16.83 -7.33 -14.28
C LYS A 458 -15.42 -7.64 -14.79
N SER A 459 -14.53 -6.67 -14.65
CA SER A 459 -13.19 -6.79 -15.21
C SER A 459 -12.13 -6.21 -14.29
N SER A 460 -10.89 -6.55 -14.56
CA SER A 460 -9.73 -6.06 -13.81
C SER A 460 -8.64 -5.56 -14.74
N VAL A 461 -8.01 -4.46 -14.35
CA VAL A 461 -6.81 -3.89 -14.96
C VAL A 461 -5.69 -3.95 -13.95
N ILE A 462 -4.70 -4.78 -14.19
CA ILE A 462 -3.54 -4.99 -13.31
C ILE A 462 -2.29 -4.49 -14.01
N ILE A 463 -1.59 -3.56 -13.38
CA ILE A 463 -0.37 -2.94 -13.91
C ILE A 463 0.72 -3.10 -12.87
N ASP A 464 1.71 -3.96 -13.15
CA ASP A 464 2.78 -4.30 -12.21
C ASP A 464 3.73 -3.13 -11.92
N GLU A 465 4.11 -2.35 -12.94
CA GLU A 465 5.03 -1.21 -12.81
C GLU A 465 4.53 -0.02 -13.65
N LEU A 466 3.63 0.77 -13.06
CA LEU A 466 2.93 1.87 -13.76
C LEU A 466 3.85 2.92 -14.39
N PRO A 467 4.95 3.39 -13.74
CA PRO A 467 5.83 4.40 -14.33
C PRO A 467 6.55 3.96 -15.61
N THR A 468 6.55 2.66 -15.93
CA THR A 468 7.22 2.14 -17.13
C THR A 468 6.44 2.43 -18.41
N ILE A 469 5.16 2.78 -18.30
CA ILE A 469 4.27 3.03 -19.42
C ILE A 469 3.36 4.23 -19.13
N TYR A 470 3.16 5.12 -20.11
CA TYR A 470 2.18 6.20 -19.97
C TYR A 470 0.80 5.74 -20.43
N PHE A 471 -0.17 5.94 -19.58
CA PHE A 471 -1.52 5.41 -19.71
C PHE A 471 -2.53 6.56 -19.69
N ARG A 472 -2.78 7.15 -20.85
CA ARG A 472 -3.71 8.28 -20.97
C ARG A 472 -5.13 7.90 -20.52
N GLY A 473 -5.74 8.74 -19.70
CA GLY A 473 -7.11 8.52 -19.21
C GLY A 473 -7.22 7.53 -18.06
N LEU A 474 -6.09 7.12 -17.46
CA LEU A 474 -6.08 6.26 -16.28
C LEU A 474 -6.77 6.93 -15.08
N ASP A 475 -6.56 8.21 -14.88
CA ASP A 475 -7.23 9.03 -13.87
C ASP A 475 -8.76 9.02 -14.04
N ASN A 476 -9.24 9.17 -15.27
CA ASN A 476 -10.67 9.09 -15.60
C ASN A 476 -11.20 7.66 -15.40
N LEU A 477 -10.45 6.64 -15.80
CA LEU A 477 -10.82 5.24 -15.53
C LEU A 477 -11.00 5.03 -14.04
N ILE A 478 -10.04 5.42 -13.19
CA ILE A 478 -10.11 5.25 -11.73
C ILE A 478 -11.34 5.97 -11.16
N ALA A 479 -11.64 7.16 -11.64
CA ALA A 479 -12.77 7.96 -11.17
C ALA A 479 -14.14 7.34 -11.54
N THR A 480 -14.25 6.68 -12.70
CA THR A 480 -15.53 6.21 -13.26
C THR A 480 -15.70 4.68 -13.23
N ALA A 481 -14.63 3.93 -13.04
CA ALA A 481 -14.58 2.47 -13.10
C ALA A 481 -15.55 1.76 -12.16
N ARG A 482 -15.83 2.35 -11.00
CA ARG A 482 -16.74 1.76 -9.99
C ARG A 482 -18.12 1.45 -10.56
N SER A 483 -18.70 2.38 -11.30
CA SER A 483 -20.04 2.21 -11.89
C SER A 483 -20.10 1.12 -12.97
N ASN A 484 -18.98 0.84 -13.60
CA ASN A 484 -18.82 -0.13 -14.69
C ASN A 484 -18.19 -1.46 -14.23
N LYS A 485 -17.97 -1.62 -12.90
CA LYS A 485 -17.38 -2.82 -12.29
C LYS A 485 -15.99 -3.15 -12.86
N VAL A 486 -15.15 -2.14 -13.04
CA VAL A 486 -13.75 -2.31 -13.44
C VAL A 486 -12.85 -2.12 -12.21
N ALA A 487 -12.19 -3.17 -11.78
CA ALA A 487 -11.17 -3.12 -10.73
C ALA A 487 -9.83 -2.65 -11.35
N VAL A 488 -9.11 -1.81 -10.62
CA VAL A 488 -7.79 -1.31 -11.06
C VAL A 488 -6.78 -1.57 -9.96
N CYS A 489 -5.67 -2.23 -10.28
CA CYS A 489 -4.55 -2.47 -9.36
C CYS A 489 -3.26 -1.93 -9.99
N LEU A 490 -2.65 -0.93 -9.36
CA LEU A 490 -1.49 -0.20 -9.86
C LEU A 490 -0.28 -0.47 -8.97
N GLY A 491 0.74 -1.14 -9.51
CA GLY A 491 2.02 -1.33 -8.87
C GLY A 491 3.02 -0.25 -9.28
N PHE A 492 3.79 0.28 -8.32
CA PHE A 492 4.92 1.18 -8.57
C PHE A 492 5.80 1.32 -7.33
N GLN A 493 6.94 2.01 -7.46
CA GLN A 493 7.92 2.04 -6.38
C GLN A 493 7.68 3.20 -5.42
N ASP A 494 7.50 4.40 -5.94
CA ASP A 494 7.27 5.62 -5.17
C ASP A 494 6.52 6.70 -5.95
N PHE A 495 6.04 7.74 -5.27
CA PHE A 495 5.33 8.84 -5.90
C PHE A 495 6.20 9.74 -6.76
N SER A 496 7.51 9.80 -6.50
CA SER A 496 8.43 10.63 -7.30
C SER A 496 8.55 10.09 -8.72
N GLN A 497 8.61 8.76 -8.88
CA GLN A 497 8.60 8.13 -10.20
C GLN A 497 7.27 8.39 -10.92
N LEU A 498 6.14 8.26 -10.22
CA LEU A 498 4.84 8.54 -10.80
C LEU A 498 4.72 10.00 -11.27
N THR A 499 5.18 10.94 -10.44
CA THR A 499 5.19 12.38 -10.79
C THR A 499 6.10 12.69 -11.97
N ARG A 500 7.27 12.06 -12.04
CA ARG A 500 8.19 12.22 -13.17
C ARG A 500 7.54 11.78 -14.50
N ASP A 501 6.83 10.65 -14.50
CA ASP A 501 6.38 9.98 -15.72
C ASP A 501 4.93 10.33 -16.12
N TYR A 502 4.12 10.85 -15.18
CA TYR A 502 2.72 11.27 -15.42
C TYR A 502 2.51 12.79 -15.26
N GLY A 503 3.52 13.50 -14.73
CA GLY A 503 3.39 14.92 -14.37
C GLY A 503 2.66 15.13 -13.03
N ASP A 504 2.77 16.33 -12.47
CA ASP A 504 2.24 16.65 -11.13
C ASP A 504 0.71 16.52 -11.05
N LYS A 505 -0.02 16.95 -12.08
CA LYS A 505 -1.48 16.99 -12.06
C LYS A 505 -2.07 15.58 -12.08
N GLU A 506 -1.73 14.75 -13.07
CA GLU A 506 -2.24 13.37 -13.18
C GLU A 506 -1.79 12.50 -12.00
N SER A 507 -0.53 12.63 -11.58
CA SER A 507 0.00 11.90 -10.44
C SER A 507 -0.79 12.18 -9.15
N LYS A 508 -1.11 13.45 -8.87
CA LYS A 508 -1.93 13.84 -7.71
C LYS A 508 -3.36 13.33 -7.81
N VAL A 509 -3.97 13.36 -9.01
CA VAL A 509 -5.32 12.81 -9.20
C VAL A 509 -5.33 11.31 -8.92
N ILE A 510 -4.38 10.55 -9.47
CA ILE A 510 -4.25 9.11 -9.23
C ILE A 510 -4.10 8.84 -7.72
N GLN A 511 -3.16 9.54 -7.05
CA GLN A 511 -2.91 9.37 -5.62
C GLN A 511 -4.16 9.64 -4.77
N ASN A 512 -4.95 10.66 -5.09
CA ASN A 512 -6.09 11.08 -4.28
C ASN A 512 -7.36 10.26 -4.55
N THR A 513 -7.51 9.70 -5.75
CA THR A 513 -8.72 9.01 -6.19
C THR A 513 -8.73 7.53 -5.78
N VAL A 514 -7.55 6.91 -5.68
CA VAL A 514 -7.42 5.50 -5.29
C VAL A 514 -7.88 5.29 -3.85
N GLY A 515 -8.82 4.34 -3.66
CA GLY A 515 -9.42 4.06 -2.35
C GLY A 515 -8.63 3.05 -1.50
N ASN A 516 -7.96 2.08 -2.12
CA ASN A 516 -7.20 1.04 -1.41
C ASN A 516 -5.70 1.27 -1.60
N VAL A 517 -4.96 1.35 -0.52
CA VAL A 517 -3.53 1.67 -0.53
C VAL A 517 -2.75 0.61 0.23
N PHE A 518 -1.73 0.08 -0.42
CA PHE A 518 -0.77 -0.84 0.17
C PHE A 518 0.63 -0.25 -0.01
N SER A 519 1.38 -0.15 1.05
CA SER A 519 2.78 0.29 1.00
C SER A 519 3.67 -0.67 1.76
N GLY A 520 4.62 -1.27 1.05
CA GLY A 520 5.82 -1.82 1.67
C GLY A 520 6.78 -0.68 2.04
N GLN A 521 8.06 -0.99 2.17
CA GLN A 521 9.09 0.01 2.44
C GLN A 521 9.14 1.08 1.33
N VAL A 522 8.99 2.35 1.72
CA VAL A 522 9.20 3.53 0.88
C VAL A 522 9.86 4.63 1.71
N VAL A 523 10.58 5.54 1.08
CA VAL A 523 11.38 6.56 1.78
C VAL A 523 11.01 7.98 1.37
N GLY A 524 11.52 8.96 2.10
CA GLY A 524 11.44 10.38 1.74
C GLY A 524 10.00 10.93 1.73
N GLU A 525 9.66 11.68 0.69
CA GLU A 525 8.37 12.37 0.57
C GLU A 525 7.20 11.40 0.44
N THR A 526 7.39 10.26 -0.22
CA THR A 526 6.37 9.21 -0.33
C THR A 526 5.95 8.69 1.04
N ALA A 527 6.92 8.42 1.94
CA ALA A 527 6.63 7.96 3.30
C ALA A 527 5.88 9.03 4.12
N LYS A 528 6.19 10.32 3.95
CA LYS A 528 5.48 11.42 4.62
C LYS A 528 4.04 11.54 4.14
N THR A 529 3.83 11.54 2.83
CA THR A 529 2.50 11.63 2.22
C THR A 529 1.60 10.48 2.66
N LEU A 530 2.14 9.26 2.73
CA LEU A 530 1.41 8.09 3.23
C LEU A 530 1.10 8.20 4.72
N SER A 531 2.07 8.65 5.53
CA SER A 531 1.86 8.87 6.98
C SER A 531 0.73 9.87 7.25
N GLU A 532 0.66 10.95 6.47
CA GLU A 532 -0.42 11.95 6.54
C GLU A 532 -1.76 11.34 6.12
N ARG A 533 -1.77 10.53 5.06
CA ARG A 533 -2.98 9.86 4.56
C ARG A 533 -3.59 8.88 5.56
N PHE A 534 -2.76 8.19 6.35
CA PHE A 534 -3.21 7.26 7.39
C PHE A 534 -3.76 7.97 8.63
N GLY A 535 -3.58 9.28 8.72
CA GLY A 535 -4.15 10.13 9.74
C GLY A 535 -3.33 10.18 11.03
N LYS A 536 -3.90 10.86 12.01
CA LYS A 536 -3.29 11.14 13.31
C LYS A 536 -4.15 10.61 14.44
N VAL A 537 -3.51 10.25 15.54
CA VAL A 537 -4.16 9.83 16.79
C VAL A 537 -3.71 10.71 17.93
N LEU A 538 -4.57 10.86 18.94
CA LEU A 538 -4.22 11.53 20.18
C LEU A 538 -3.33 10.63 21.01
N GLN A 539 -2.07 11.04 21.23
CA GLN A 539 -1.13 10.36 22.10
C GLN A 539 -0.84 11.19 23.35
N GLN A 540 -0.77 10.52 24.51
CA GLN A 540 -0.35 11.16 25.75
C GLN A 540 1.16 11.09 25.84
N ARG A 541 1.82 12.23 25.78
CA ARG A 541 3.25 12.35 26.03
C ARG A 541 3.50 12.75 27.48
N GLN A 542 4.32 11.98 28.15
CA GLN A 542 4.82 12.34 29.48
C GLN A 542 6.19 13.00 29.34
N SER A 543 6.27 14.25 29.70
CA SER A 543 7.53 14.95 29.82
C SER A 543 7.93 14.99 31.31
N MET A 544 9.12 14.48 31.64
CA MET A 544 9.66 14.49 32.98
C MET A 544 10.78 15.52 33.05
N THR A 545 10.56 16.61 33.77
CA THR A 545 11.60 17.57 34.06
C THR A 545 12.18 17.23 35.45
N ILE A 546 13.48 16.93 35.48
CA ILE A 546 14.21 16.61 36.71
C ILE A 546 15.06 17.81 37.09
N ASN A 547 14.63 18.58 38.06
CA ASN A 547 15.47 19.58 38.74
C ASN A 547 16.08 19.00 40.01
N ARG A 548 17.18 19.58 40.51
CA ARG A 548 17.94 19.07 41.67
C ARG A 548 17.09 18.74 42.89
N ASN A 549 15.97 19.42 43.09
CA ASN A 549 15.08 19.26 44.25
C ASN A 549 13.62 18.89 43.92
N ASP A 550 13.21 18.84 42.61
CA ASP A 550 11.84 18.54 42.25
C ASP A 550 11.75 17.74 40.95
N LYS A 551 10.88 16.75 40.93
CA LYS A 551 10.50 16.01 39.68
C LYS A 551 9.09 16.42 39.29
N SER A 552 8.95 17.24 38.28
CA SER A 552 7.64 17.52 37.70
C SER A 552 7.40 16.63 36.49
N THR A 553 6.27 15.96 36.48
CA THR A 553 5.80 15.16 35.32
C THR A 553 4.64 15.92 34.68
N SER A 554 4.84 16.40 33.47
CA SER A 554 3.78 17.02 32.71
C SER A 554 3.24 15.97 31.71
N ILE A 555 1.93 15.79 31.72
CA ILE A 555 1.22 14.95 30.74
C ILE A 555 0.60 15.90 29.72
N SER A 556 1.09 15.87 28.49
CA SER A 556 0.50 16.61 27.38
C SER A 556 -0.13 15.63 26.39
N THR A 557 -1.31 15.97 25.89
CA THR A 557 -1.94 15.22 24.82
C THR A 557 -1.58 15.90 23.50
N GLN A 558 -0.94 15.16 22.60
CA GLN A 558 -0.51 15.66 21.30
C GLN A 558 -1.05 14.77 20.18
N MET A 559 -1.37 15.37 19.04
CA MET A 559 -1.73 14.66 17.81
C MET A 559 -0.48 14.14 17.14
N ASP A 560 -0.27 12.84 17.15
CA ASP A 560 0.83 12.17 16.43
C ASP A 560 0.32 11.30 15.29
N SER A 561 1.17 11.06 14.27
CA SER A 561 0.82 10.20 13.16
C SER A 561 0.53 8.78 13.64
N LEU A 562 -0.56 8.17 13.16
CA LEU A 562 -0.90 6.77 13.48
C LEU A 562 0.23 5.82 13.05
N ILE A 563 0.74 6.03 11.83
CA ILE A 563 1.92 5.33 11.31
C ILE A 563 2.96 6.39 10.92
N PRO A 564 4.00 6.60 11.71
CA PRO A 564 5.05 7.58 11.40
C PRO A 564 5.81 7.25 10.11
N ALA A 565 6.24 8.27 9.39
CA ALA A 565 7.02 8.11 8.15
C ALA A 565 8.32 7.29 8.37
N SER A 566 8.96 7.44 9.53
CA SER A 566 10.14 6.64 9.91
C SER A 566 9.83 5.14 9.99
N LYS A 567 8.63 4.77 10.47
CA LYS A 567 8.20 3.38 10.53
C LYS A 567 7.97 2.80 9.13
N ILE A 568 7.37 3.59 8.23
CA ILE A 568 7.16 3.21 6.82
C ILE A 568 8.50 3.01 6.11
N SER A 569 9.47 3.87 6.38
CA SER A 569 10.81 3.80 5.76
C SER A 569 11.66 2.61 6.23
N ASN A 570 11.31 2.01 7.36
CA ASN A 570 12.04 0.89 7.96
C ASN A 570 11.26 -0.44 7.92
N LEU A 571 10.22 -0.56 7.08
CA LEU A 571 9.47 -1.79 6.95
C LEU A 571 10.35 -2.92 6.40
N THR A 572 10.20 -4.10 6.97
CA THR A 572 10.82 -5.33 6.47
C THR A 572 10.00 -5.92 5.32
N GLN A 573 10.64 -6.66 4.43
CA GLN A 573 9.97 -7.39 3.34
C GLN A 573 8.78 -8.22 3.85
N GLY A 574 7.65 -8.12 3.18
CA GLY A 574 6.41 -8.81 3.54
C GLY A 574 5.55 -8.07 4.55
N ILE A 575 6.07 -7.03 5.22
CA ILE A 575 5.27 -6.17 6.09
C ILE A 575 4.77 -4.98 5.27
N PHE A 576 3.47 -4.75 5.36
CA PHE A 576 2.80 -3.66 4.64
C PHE A 576 2.01 -2.78 5.60
N VAL A 577 1.94 -1.52 5.24
CA VAL A 577 1.04 -0.54 5.84
C VAL A 577 0.04 -0.08 4.79
N GLY A 578 -1.13 0.30 5.20
CA GLY A 578 -2.11 0.76 4.23
C GLY A 578 -3.47 1.06 4.80
N ALA A 579 -4.38 1.33 3.87
CA ALA A 579 -5.79 1.58 4.17
C ALA A 579 -6.66 0.94 3.09
N VAL A 580 -7.77 0.34 3.48
CA VAL A 580 -8.78 -0.22 2.59
C VAL A 580 -10.09 0.55 2.70
N SER A 581 -10.83 0.56 1.60
CA SER A 581 -12.14 1.21 1.52
C SER A 581 -13.25 0.19 1.68
N ASP A 582 -14.25 0.55 2.47
CA ASP A 582 -15.48 -0.22 2.62
C ASP A 582 -16.58 0.18 1.63
N ASN A 583 -17.68 -0.56 1.67
CA ASN A 583 -18.94 -0.26 1.01
C ASN A 583 -19.97 0.26 2.01
N PHE A 584 -21.08 0.77 1.49
CA PHE A 584 -22.20 1.20 2.31
C PHE A 584 -22.79 0.02 3.12
N ASP A 585 -22.90 -1.15 2.50
CA ASP A 585 -23.50 -2.36 3.08
C ASP A 585 -22.46 -3.27 3.77
N GLU A 586 -21.15 -3.05 3.55
CA GLU A 586 -20.05 -3.86 4.07
C GLU A 586 -19.04 -2.96 4.76
N ARG A 587 -19.30 -2.61 6.01
CA ARG A 587 -18.41 -1.74 6.79
C ARG A 587 -17.24 -2.52 7.35
N ILE A 588 -16.04 -1.94 7.22
CA ILE A 588 -14.80 -2.42 7.82
C ILE A 588 -14.52 -1.56 9.06
N ASP A 589 -14.44 -2.17 10.22
CA ASP A 589 -14.20 -1.44 11.47
C ASP A 589 -12.79 -0.88 11.54
N GLN A 590 -11.81 -1.67 11.11
CA GLN A 590 -10.39 -1.31 11.12
C GLN A 590 -9.86 -1.21 9.68
N LYS A 591 -10.01 -0.02 9.09
CA LYS A 591 -9.60 0.22 7.68
C LYS A 591 -8.10 0.35 7.47
N ILE A 592 -7.37 0.79 8.50
CA ILE A 592 -5.93 1.00 8.45
C ILE A 592 -5.22 -0.22 9.00
N PHE A 593 -4.18 -0.65 8.34
CA PHE A 593 -3.41 -1.82 8.74
C PHE A 593 -1.89 -1.55 8.76
N HIS A 594 -1.20 -2.30 9.61
CA HIS A 594 0.25 -2.44 9.69
C HIS A 594 0.55 -3.88 10.05
N ALA A 595 0.69 -4.73 9.06
CA ALA A 595 0.75 -6.18 9.24
C ALA A 595 1.69 -6.85 8.24
N GLU A 596 2.16 -8.02 8.61
CA GLU A 596 2.80 -8.96 7.70
C GLU A 596 1.70 -9.72 6.94
N ILE A 597 1.77 -9.72 5.61
CA ILE A 597 0.91 -10.54 4.76
C ILE A 597 1.45 -11.97 4.79
N VAL A 598 0.62 -12.90 5.23
CA VAL A 598 1.01 -14.31 5.36
C VAL A 598 0.92 -14.98 4.00
N VAL A 599 2.08 -15.34 3.45
CA VAL A 599 2.16 -16.14 2.21
C VAL A 599 2.78 -17.48 2.55
N ASP A 600 2.07 -18.55 2.21
CA ASP A 600 2.61 -19.91 2.30
C ASP A 600 3.62 -20.16 1.18
N SER A 601 4.88 -19.85 1.47
CA SER A 601 5.98 -19.96 0.50
C SER A 601 6.17 -21.38 -0.04
N VAL A 602 5.88 -22.40 0.76
CA VAL A 602 6.01 -23.81 0.35
C VAL A 602 4.92 -24.16 -0.66
N LYS A 603 3.68 -23.75 -0.37
CA LYS A 603 2.55 -23.95 -1.28
C LYS A 603 2.75 -23.18 -2.58
N VAL A 604 3.13 -21.91 -2.52
CA VAL A 604 3.38 -21.08 -3.71
C VAL A 604 4.53 -21.63 -4.54
N SER A 605 5.62 -22.08 -3.92
CA SER A 605 6.75 -22.68 -4.65
C SER A 605 6.35 -24.00 -5.31
N ALA A 606 5.54 -24.83 -4.66
CA ALA A 606 5.02 -26.07 -5.25
C ALA A 606 4.08 -25.78 -6.42
N GLU A 607 3.23 -24.79 -6.28
CA GLU A 607 2.30 -24.31 -7.32
C GLU A 607 3.06 -23.79 -8.54
N MET A 608 4.06 -22.92 -8.33
CA MET A 608 4.89 -22.38 -9.42
C MET A 608 5.67 -23.48 -10.17
N LYS A 609 6.14 -24.52 -9.48
CA LYS A 609 6.80 -25.65 -10.13
C LYS A 609 5.86 -26.50 -10.97
N ALA A 610 4.58 -26.46 -10.66
CA ALA A 610 3.54 -27.18 -11.40
C ALA A 610 2.98 -26.37 -12.59
N TYR A 611 3.35 -25.10 -12.72
CA TYR A 611 2.87 -24.25 -13.80
C TYR A 611 3.33 -24.77 -15.16
N GLN A 612 2.37 -24.78 -16.07
CA GLN A 612 2.65 -24.98 -17.49
C GLN A 612 3.11 -23.67 -18.10
N PRO A 613 4.16 -23.69 -18.92
CA PRO A 613 4.58 -22.49 -19.63
C PRO A 613 3.49 -22.05 -20.63
N ILE A 614 3.49 -20.77 -20.96
CA ILE A 614 2.59 -20.25 -22.00
C ILE A 614 2.88 -21.00 -23.31
N PRO A 615 1.85 -21.58 -23.96
CA PRO A 615 2.04 -22.37 -25.16
C PRO A 615 2.58 -21.54 -26.33
N VAL A 616 3.18 -22.22 -27.30
CA VAL A 616 3.46 -21.62 -28.60
C VAL A 616 2.14 -21.33 -29.28
N ILE A 617 1.90 -20.06 -29.64
CA ILE A 617 0.64 -19.60 -30.23
C ILE A 617 0.70 -19.75 -31.75
N VAL A 618 1.84 -19.41 -32.36
CA VAL A 618 2.07 -19.51 -33.79
C VAL A 618 3.28 -20.37 -34.06
N GLU A 619 3.11 -21.46 -34.78
CA GLU A 619 4.22 -22.27 -35.26
C GLU A 619 4.75 -21.71 -36.60
N PHE A 620 6.03 -21.37 -36.62
CA PHE A 620 6.72 -20.90 -37.81
C PHE A 620 7.59 -22.04 -38.34
N LYS A 621 6.99 -22.86 -39.23
CA LYS A 621 7.66 -24.01 -39.85
C LYS A 621 7.42 -24.04 -41.34
N ASN A 622 8.45 -24.34 -42.10
CA ASN A 622 8.34 -24.67 -43.48
C ASN A 622 7.77 -26.10 -43.66
N GLU A 623 7.45 -26.49 -44.90
CA GLU A 623 6.99 -27.84 -45.25
C GLU A 623 8.01 -28.94 -44.86
N ASP A 624 9.30 -28.60 -44.84
CA ASP A 624 10.40 -29.49 -44.46
C ASP A 624 10.62 -29.53 -42.91
N GLY A 625 9.86 -28.78 -42.13
CA GLY A 625 9.94 -28.68 -40.69
C GLY A 625 10.98 -27.68 -40.14
N SER A 626 11.73 -26.99 -41.00
CA SER A 626 12.66 -25.94 -40.64
C SER A 626 11.96 -24.69 -40.09
N ASP A 627 12.61 -23.98 -39.17
CA ASP A 627 12.08 -22.72 -38.61
C ASP A 627 12.09 -21.60 -39.68
N ASN A 628 10.96 -21.00 -39.96
CA ASN A 628 10.80 -19.89 -40.88
C ASN A 628 10.35 -18.59 -40.26
N LEU A 629 10.49 -18.43 -38.92
CA LEU A 629 10.08 -17.23 -38.18
C LEU A 629 10.64 -15.96 -38.83
N LYS A 630 11.95 -15.92 -39.03
CA LYS A 630 12.63 -14.72 -39.57
C LYS A 630 12.10 -14.36 -40.96
N GLU A 631 11.99 -15.34 -41.82
CA GLU A 631 11.51 -15.16 -43.22
C GLU A 631 10.07 -14.63 -43.23
N THR A 632 9.20 -15.20 -42.40
CA THR A 632 7.79 -14.82 -42.32
C THR A 632 7.59 -13.40 -41.83
N ILE A 633 8.28 -13.01 -40.73
CA ILE A 633 8.13 -11.66 -40.21
C ILE A 633 8.78 -10.60 -41.10
N GLU A 634 9.90 -10.93 -41.79
CA GLU A 634 10.50 -10.06 -42.77
C GLU A 634 9.62 -9.93 -44.04
N ALA A 635 8.99 -11.01 -44.47
CA ALA A 635 8.02 -10.97 -45.58
C ALA A 635 6.83 -10.06 -45.23
N ASN A 636 6.26 -10.17 -44.04
CA ASN A 636 5.21 -9.26 -43.57
C ASN A 636 5.68 -7.79 -43.54
N TYR A 637 6.89 -7.53 -43.06
CA TYR A 637 7.46 -6.20 -43.04
C TYR A 637 7.58 -5.60 -44.48
N ARG A 638 8.09 -6.40 -45.45
CA ARG A 638 8.19 -5.98 -46.84
C ARG A 638 6.80 -5.78 -47.48
N LYS A 639 5.84 -6.64 -47.14
CA LYS A 639 4.47 -6.53 -47.58
C LYS A 639 3.84 -5.19 -47.15
N VAL A 640 3.92 -4.81 -45.91
CA VAL A 640 3.39 -3.52 -45.38
C VAL A 640 4.01 -2.35 -46.15
N LYS A 641 5.30 -2.37 -46.39
CA LYS A 641 5.98 -1.32 -47.19
C LYS A 641 5.46 -1.26 -48.61
N GLN A 642 5.30 -2.42 -49.27
CA GLN A 642 4.82 -2.47 -50.65
C GLN A 642 3.36 -2.03 -50.74
N GLU A 643 2.51 -2.39 -49.79
CA GLU A 643 1.12 -1.97 -49.74
C GLU A 643 1.00 -0.46 -49.65
N ILE A 644 1.81 0.23 -48.83
CA ILE A 644 1.84 1.69 -48.77
C ILE A 644 2.41 2.32 -50.04
N LEU A 645 3.44 1.75 -50.63
CA LEU A 645 3.94 2.23 -51.93
C LEU A 645 2.83 2.20 -53.00
N THR A 646 2.16 1.07 -53.12
CA THR A 646 1.06 0.87 -54.09
C THR A 646 -0.09 1.84 -53.80
N LEU A 647 -0.45 2.03 -52.52
CA LEU A 647 -1.49 3.00 -52.10
C LEU A 647 -1.12 4.43 -52.57
N VAL A 648 0.09 4.88 -52.21
CA VAL A 648 0.56 6.22 -52.53
C VAL A 648 0.59 6.45 -54.05
N ASP A 649 1.12 5.48 -54.80
CA ASP A 649 1.19 5.60 -56.25
C ASP A 649 -0.21 5.63 -56.87
N SER A 650 -1.16 4.80 -56.41
CA SER A 650 -2.53 4.78 -56.90
C SER A 650 -3.27 6.10 -56.60
N GLU A 651 -3.12 6.65 -55.41
CA GLU A 651 -3.75 7.92 -55.04
C GLU A 651 -3.16 9.11 -55.81
N ILE A 652 -1.84 9.15 -56.00
CA ILE A 652 -1.19 10.18 -56.79
C ILE A 652 -1.68 10.11 -58.26
N GLN A 653 -1.79 8.91 -58.83
CA GLN A 653 -2.35 8.74 -60.19
C GLN A 653 -3.82 9.20 -60.25
N ARG A 654 -4.61 8.87 -59.22
CA ARG A 654 -6.01 9.32 -59.13
C ARG A 654 -6.11 10.86 -59.10
N ILE A 655 -5.27 11.54 -58.29
CA ILE A 655 -5.24 12.98 -58.19
C ILE A 655 -4.81 13.61 -59.53
N LYS A 656 -3.77 13.08 -60.20
CA LYS A 656 -3.31 13.55 -61.50
C LYS A 656 -4.39 13.43 -62.59
N ASN A 657 -5.16 12.35 -62.57
CA ASN A 657 -6.21 12.10 -63.54
C ASN A 657 -7.51 12.89 -63.26
N THR A 658 -7.59 13.61 -62.14
CA THR A 658 -8.75 14.44 -61.79
C THR A 658 -8.42 15.90 -62.06
N PRO A 659 -8.98 16.54 -63.14
CA PRO A 659 -8.58 17.89 -63.57
C PRO A 659 -8.73 18.95 -62.49
N ALA A 660 -9.74 18.85 -61.63
CA ALA A 660 -9.99 19.78 -60.53
C ALA A 660 -8.92 19.73 -59.43
N LEU A 661 -8.09 18.67 -59.37
CA LEU A 661 -7.17 18.39 -58.27
C LEU A 661 -5.70 18.32 -58.71
N SER A 662 -5.42 18.37 -60.00
CA SER A 662 -4.06 18.26 -60.53
C SER A 662 -3.11 19.35 -60.00
N HIS A 663 -3.69 20.49 -59.63
CA HIS A 663 -2.94 21.60 -59.01
C HIS A 663 -2.35 21.30 -57.65
N LEU A 664 -2.82 20.26 -56.93
CA LEU A 664 -2.31 19.81 -55.64
C LEU A 664 -0.94 19.12 -55.77
N ILE A 665 -0.56 18.69 -56.93
CA ILE A 665 0.74 18.05 -57.17
C ILE A 665 1.65 19.08 -57.81
N PRO A 666 2.71 19.53 -57.13
CA PRO A 666 3.64 20.48 -57.72
C PRO A 666 4.30 19.88 -58.98
N ASP A 667 4.30 20.68 -60.02
CA ASP A 667 5.15 20.39 -61.18
C ASP A 667 6.61 20.37 -60.73
N LYS A 668 7.39 19.34 -61.11
CA LYS A 668 8.75 19.11 -60.66
C LYS A 668 9.66 20.30 -60.84
#